data_fced8198d6be87f88c65b28f54afff98
#
_entry.id   fced8198d6be87f88c65b28f54afff98
#
_cell.length_a   1.000
_cell.length_b   1.000
_cell.length_c   1.000
_cell.angle_alpha   90.00
_cell.angle_beta   90.00
_cell.angle_gamma   90.00
#
_symmetry.space_group_name_H-M   'P 1'
#
loop_
_entity.id
_entity.type
_entity.pdbx_description
1 polymer ?
#
loop_
_entity_poly.entity_id
_entity_poly.type
_entity_poly.pdbx_seq_one_letter_code
_entity_poly.pdbx_strand_id
1 'polypeptide(L)'
;MVLIALLPTLAAAAVITPHDGQTRLDRSVQFLEDPTGEKTIDAVRAADAAGAFVSNDGVGGLNFGLSDSVYWLRFTLVGNTPELAPYLIEVGFYGLTDLRLFYPDGSVIETGQYQPAANRPWPHRHPVFPVQLASDTPQTYYLRVASVGSLTAPLTLWEPATFSYATQTDYLWMAAYYGVAGALLLFNFFLFLSLRDRNYLLYCGFLLFAASGMWIMNGFGAYSLALIDWPRSIGTNTLFSIAGVFAVEFLRQFLGTRQSVPRADWLLRGLMVAFAVVAAFPLLGLPVRIGVISLSALAVLAGPSMLAVTVICWLAGYRSARFLLAAWAVLLLAVSIQAARNFALVPTNALTLNLMQIGSLLDMLLLSFALADRIQAERRAREQAQNTALEAKAELVNGLRDSERQLEHKVQDRTEALESALTRERETLNRYIEFGALIAHEFRNPLAIISNQTQLARLEQQRDHVVSDERLQAIDRAAERLRALFDEWLKSDRLHDRLDAMERQTIALDAWLARVLHSSDLRVSHPIVTESIDPVPVVVDEALLTTALHNLIDNAAKYSPAGAPIRVRTLRTVDCVGIAVCDEGEGIDETQKAVIFEKHRQAVGRSRRSGLGLGLYFVAEVMRAHGGSVTVDSSPGRGSVFTLWIPLRSSQSQPRTHNPFPEPSRSGPPDQAGRQS
;
A
#
# COMPACT_ATOMS: atom_id res chain seq x y z
N MET A 1 -51.60 33.56 -7.35
CA MET A 1 -51.46 32.12 -7.17
C MET A 1 -50.93 31.53 -8.46
N VAL A 2 -49.63 31.53 -8.63
CA VAL A 2 -48.98 31.04 -9.86
C VAL A 2 -48.54 29.61 -9.58
N LEU A 3 -49.18 28.68 -10.24
CA LEU A 3 -48.87 27.25 -10.25
C LEU A 3 -47.62 27.07 -11.09
N ILE A 4 -46.45 27.00 -10.42
CA ILE A 4 -45.22 26.55 -11.08
C ILE A 4 -45.33 25.03 -11.19
N ALA A 5 -45.66 24.59 -12.41
CA ALA A 5 -45.56 23.19 -12.80
C ALA A 5 -44.06 22.77 -12.68
N LEU A 6 -43.72 21.97 -11.70
CA LEU A 6 -42.49 21.22 -11.65
C LEU A 6 -42.54 20.17 -12.78
N LEU A 7 -42.06 20.56 -13.96
CA LEU A 7 -41.63 19.60 -14.96
C LEU A 7 -40.47 18.79 -14.32
N PRO A 8 -40.53 17.46 -14.28
CA PRO A 8 -39.36 16.66 -13.92
C PRO A 8 -38.29 16.97 -14.97
N THR A 9 -37.24 17.64 -14.54
CA THR A 9 -36.03 17.73 -15.35
C THR A 9 -35.59 16.30 -15.61
N LEU A 10 -35.71 15.85 -16.87
CA LEU A 10 -35.04 14.64 -17.34
C LEU A 10 -33.55 14.82 -16.97
N ALA A 11 -33.15 14.19 -15.90
CA ALA A 11 -31.74 14.16 -15.52
C ALA A 11 -31.03 13.36 -16.62
N ALA A 12 -30.43 14.09 -17.57
CA ALA A 12 -29.58 13.47 -18.57
C ALA A 12 -28.56 12.60 -17.85
N ALA A 13 -28.47 11.33 -18.25
CA ALA A 13 -27.45 10.44 -17.68
C ALA A 13 -26.10 11.10 -17.84
N ALA A 14 -25.37 11.20 -16.75
CA ALA A 14 -24.02 11.75 -16.78
C ALA A 14 -23.16 10.88 -17.70
N VAL A 15 -22.61 11.50 -18.73
CA VAL A 15 -21.63 10.84 -19.60
C VAL A 15 -20.33 10.76 -18.82
N ILE A 16 -19.83 9.56 -18.60
CA ILE A 16 -18.65 9.32 -17.79
C ILE A 16 -17.48 9.08 -18.73
N THR A 17 -16.46 9.92 -18.60
CA THR A 17 -15.16 9.74 -19.26
C THR A 17 -14.16 9.14 -18.28
N PRO A 18 -13.36 8.14 -18.67
CA PRO A 18 -12.31 7.60 -17.85
C PRO A 18 -11.31 8.70 -17.48
N HIS A 19 -10.89 8.76 -16.21
CA HIS A 19 -9.94 9.73 -15.70
C HIS A 19 -8.86 9.01 -14.87
N ASP A 20 -7.57 9.30 -15.13
CA ASP A 20 -6.43 8.74 -14.39
C ASP A 20 -6.40 7.20 -14.27
N GLY A 21 -6.85 6.47 -15.31
CA GLY A 21 -6.83 5.00 -15.36
C GLY A 21 -7.88 4.28 -14.49
N GLN A 22 -8.58 5.03 -13.62
CA GLN A 22 -9.64 4.51 -12.75
C GLN A 22 -10.74 5.55 -12.55
N THR A 23 -12.01 5.16 -12.74
CA THR A 23 -13.15 6.05 -12.50
C THR A 23 -14.25 5.31 -11.74
N ARG A 24 -14.66 5.83 -10.60
CA ARG A 24 -15.84 5.32 -9.87
C ARG A 24 -17.11 5.79 -10.53
N LEU A 25 -17.99 4.83 -10.80
CA LEU A 25 -19.27 5.08 -11.49
C LEU A 25 -20.44 5.34 -10.54
N ASP A 26 -20.29 4.99 -9.25
CA ASP A 26 -21.39 4.94 -8.27
C ASP A 26 -22.30 6.18 -8.25
N ARG A 27 -21.72 7.38 -8.41
CA ARG A 27 -22.47 8.66 -8.37
C ARG A 27 -23.18 9.01 -9.67
N SER A 28 -22.78 8.38 -10.76
CA SER A 28 -23.28 8.69 -12.11
C SER A 28 -24.20 7.60 -12.63
N VAL A 29 -24.40 6.54 -11.83
CA VAL A 29 -25.31 5.44 -12.14
C VAL A 29 -26.72 5.82 -11.74
N GLN A 30 -27.66 5.51 -12.62
CA GLN A 30 -29.09 5.55 -12.33
C GLN A 30 -29.60 4.12 -12.11
N PHE A 31 -30.61 3.95 -11.28
CA PHE A 31 -31.15 2.65 -11.00
C PHE A 31 -32.69 2.61 -11.15
N LEU A 32 -33.17 1.41 -11.44
CA LEU A 32 -34.60 1.08 -11.48
C LEU A 32 -34.80 -0.18 -10.64
N GLU A 33 -35.71 -0.10 -9.69
CA GLU A 33 -36.11 -1.28 -8.90
C GLU A 33 -37.12 -2.12 -9.66
N ASP A 34 -36.94 -3.43 -9.65
CA ASP A 34 -37.85 -4.43 -10.18
C ASP A 34 -38.24 -5.43 -9.07
N PRO A 35 -39.34 -5.17 -8.33
CA PRO A 35 -39.74 -6.00 -7.21
C PRO A 35 -40.14 -7.43 -7.61
N THR A 36 -40.56 -7.64 -8.84
CA THR A 36 -40.95 -8.99 -9.33
C THR A 36 -39.78 -9.75 -9.94
N GLY A 37 -38.73 -9.03 -10.38
CA GLY A 37 -37.58 -9.61 -11.09
C GLY A 37 -37.89 -10.09 -12.51
N GLU A 38 -39.10 -9.77 -13.03
CA GLU A 38 -39.62 -10.28 -14.32
C GLU A 38 -39.37 -9.32 -15.49
N LYS A 39 -38.91 -8.06 -15.24
CA LYS A 39 -38.68 -7.12 -16.33
C LYS A 39 -37.63 -7.62 -17.32
N THR A 40 -38.01 -7.63 -18.58
CA THR A 40 -37.08 -7.86 -19.70
C THR A 40 -36.28 -6.62 -20.00
N ILE A 41 -35.18 -6.73 -20.75
CA ILE A 41 -34.38 -5.57 -21.19
C ILE A 41 -35.20 -4.57 -22.02
N ASP A 42 -36.15 -5.04 -22.81
CA ASP A 42 -36.99 -4.16 -23.61
C ASP A 42 -37.95 -3.35 -22.74
N ALA A 43 -38.53 -3.97 -21.70
CA ALA A 43 -39.34 -3.27 -20.70
C ALA A 43 -38.49 -2.25 -19.92
N VAL A 44 -37.24 -2.56 -19.63
CA VAL A 44 -36.31 -1.65 -18.95
C VAL A 44 -35.92 -0.47 -19.85
N ARG A 45 -35.66 -0.69 -21.13
CA ARG A 45 -35.39 0.37 -22.11
C ARG A 45 -36.61 1.28 -22.31
N ALA A 46 -37.80 0.70 -22.29
CA ALA A 46 -39.05 1.49 -22.36
C ALA A 46 -39.25 2.35 -21.09
N ALA A 47 -38.95 1.79 -19.91
CA ALA A 47 -38.97 2.51 -18.65
C ALA A 47 -37.89 3.63 -18.59
N ASP A 48 -36.75 3.40 -19.19
CA ASP A 48 -35.70 4.42 -19.34
C ASP A 48 -36.16 5.57 -20.21
N ALA A 49 -36.74 5.29 -21.36
CA ALA A 49 -37.33 6.30 -22.25
C ALA A 49 -38.45 7.09 -21.57
N ALA A 50 -39.16 6.49 -20.61
CA ALA A 50 -40.20 7.12 -19.81
C ALA A 50 -39.61 7.88 -18.57
N GLY A 51 -38.30 7.89 -18.37
CA GLY A 51 -37.66 8.60 -17.26
C GLY A 51 -37.86 7.94 -15.89
N ALA A 52 -38.09 6.62 -15.85
CA ALA A 52 -38.35 5.89 -14.61
C ALA A 52 -37.09 5.57 -13.77
N PHE A 53 -35.89 5.82 -14.31
CA PHE A 53 -34.66 5.62 -13.59
C PHE A 53 -34.40 6.74 -12.57
N VAL A 54 -33.99 6.36 -11.38
CA VAL A 54 -33.66 7.26 -10.27
C VAL A 54 -32.14 7.44 -10.19
N SER A 55 -31.71 8.69 -10.04
CA SER A 55 -30.31 8.99 -9.84
C SER A 55 -29.85 8.56 -8.44
N ASN A 56 -28.66 8.00 -8.34
CA ASN A 56 -28.06 7.66 -7.06
C ASN A 56 -27.46 8.93 -6.42
N ASP A 57 -28.04 9.41 -5.32
CA ASP A 57 -27.58 10.63 -4.61
C ASP A 57 -26.21 10.48 -3.93
N GLY A 58 -25.59 9.34 -4.07
CA GLY A 58 -24.17 9.11 -3.80
C GLY A 58 -23.74 9.07 -2.33
N VAL A 59 -24.65 9.22 -1.38
CA VAL A 59 -24.30 9.23 0.06
C VAL A 59 -23.96 7.83 0.57
N GLY A 60 -24.57 6.78 0.01
CA GLY A 60 -24.37 5.38 0.46
C GLY A 60 -23.63 4.47 -0.54
N GLY A 61 -23.26 4.98 -1.73
CA GLY A 61 -22.86 4.13 -2.86
C GLY A 61 -24.04 3.33 -3.42
N LEU A 62 -23.78 2.33 -4.27
CA LEU A 62 -24.80 1.42 -4.81
C LEU A 62 -25.03 0.26 -3.82
N ASN A 63 -25.62 0.55 -2.66
CA ASN A 63 -25.96 -0.41 -1.63
C ASN A 63 -27.45 -0.34 -1.31
N PHE A 64 -28.20 -1.35 -1.73
CA PHE A 64 -29.64 -1.47 -1.56
C PHE A 64 -30.04 -2.37 -0.36
N GLY A 65 -29.04 -2.78 0.45
CA GLY A 65 -29.26 -3.61 1.63
C GLY A 65 -29.70 -5.03 1.30
N LEU A 66 -30.52 -5.61 2.19
CA LEU A 66 -31.16 -6.92 1.99
C LEU A 66 -32.47 -6.72 1.25
N SER A 67 -32.47 -6.96 -0.06
CA SER A 67 -33.66 -6.81 -0.91
C SER A 67 -33.93 -8.08 -1.71
N ASP A 68 -35.21 -8.38 -1.92
CA ASP A 68 -35.68 -9.41 -2.85
C ASP A 68 -35.85 -8.87 -4.27
N SER A 69 -35.86 -7.54 -4.43
CA SER A 69 -35.99 -6.90 -5.72
C SER A 69 -34.73 -7.10 -6.57
N VAL A 70 -34.94 -7.16 -7.85
CA VAL A 70 -33.87 -7.01 -8.83
C VAL A 70 -33.66 -5.53 -9.08
N TYR A 71 -32.41 -5.09 -9.22
CA TYR A 71 -32.10 -3.72 -9.57
C TYR A 71 -31.45 -3.68 -10.94
N TRP A 72 -31.90 -2.72 -11.74
CA TRP A 72 -31.33 -2.42 -13.02
C TRP A 72 -30.53 -1.13 -12.91
N LEU A 73 -29.25 -1.21 -13.18
CA LEU A 73 -28.31 -0.09 -13.13
C LEU A 73 -28.05 0.38 -14.55
N ARG A 74 -28.23 1.68 -14.80
CA ARG A 74 -27.99 2.33 -16.09
C ARG A 74 -26.84 3.30 -15.97
N PHE A 75 -25.90 3.24 -16.90
CA PHE A 75 -24.78 4.17 -16.99
C PHE A 75 -24.34 4.32 -18.45
N THR A 76 -23.84 5.53 -18.79
CA THR A 76 -23.36 5.84 -20.14
C THR A 76 -21.88 6.18 -20.06
N LEU A 77 -21.09 5.50 -20.87
CA LEU A 77 -19.63 5.60 -20.89
C LEU A 77 -19.16 6.16 -22.23
N VAL A 78 -18.06 6.91 -22.18
CA VAL A 78 -17.35 7.43 -23.35
C VAL A 78 -15.85 7.22 -23.11
N GLY A 79 -15.14 6.79 -24.14
CA GLY A 79 -13.69 6.62 -24.06
C GLY A 79 -12.93 7.95 -24.11
N ASN A 80 -11.64 7.90 -23.91
CA ASN A 80 -10.75 9.07 -23.97
C ASN A 80 -10.12 9.26 -25.36
N THR A 81 -10.18 8.25 -26.21
CA THR A 81 -9.55 8.23 -27.54
C THR A 81 -10.59 8.08 -28.64
N PRO A 82 -10.36 8.66 -29.84
CA PRO A 82 -11.25 8.46 -31.00
C PRO A 82 -11.34 6.99 -31.44
N GLU A 83 -10.26 6.23 -31.22
CA GLU A 83 -10.24 4.80 -31.51
C GLU A 83 -10.85 4.01 -30.36
N LEU A 84 -11.45 2.86 -30.69
CA LEU A 84 -11.97 1.92 -29.69
C LEU A 84 -10.84 1.42 -28.80
N ALA A 85 -10.89 1.74 -27.54
CA ALA A 85 -9.94 1.31 -26.53
C ALA A 85 -10.61 0.34 -25.53
N PRO A 86 -9.88 -0.68 -25.06
CA PRO A 86 -10.39 -1.63 -24.08
C PRO A 86 -10.44 -1.00 -22.68
N TYR A 87 -11.55 -1.22 -22.00
CA TYR A 87 -11.75 -0.89 -20.58
C TYR A 87 -12.40 -2.07 -19.88
N LEU A 88 -12.37 -2.04 -18.56
CA LEU A 88 -12.94 -3.06 -17.69
C LEU A 88 -13.92 -2.42 -16.71
N ILE A 89 -15.12 -2.95 -16.60
CA ILE A 89 -16.08 -2.59 -15.57
C ILE A 89 -16.00 -3.64 -14.47
N GLU A 90 -15.50 -3.24 -13.32
CA GLU A 90 -15.48 -4.08 -12.12
C GLU A 90 -16.72 -3.80 -11.26
N VAL A 91 -17.38 -4.88 -10.82
CA VAL A 91 -18.36 -4.85 -9.75
C VAL A 91 -17.65 -5.28 -8.47
N GLY A 92 -17.21 -4.31 -7.67
CA GLY A 92 -16.32 -4.50 -6.52
C GLY A 92 -16.96 -5.22 -5.32
N PHE A 93 -17.85 -6.17 -5.58
CA PHE A 93 -18.48 -7.01 -4.58
C PHE A 93 -18.74 -8.42 -5.12
N TYR A 94 -18.25 -9.44 -4.41
CA TYR A 94 -18.31 -10.83 -4.86
C TYR A 94 -19.68 -11.49 -4.65
N GLY A 95 -20.50 -10.98 -3.69
CA GLY A 95 -21.70 -11.67 -3.14
C GLY A 95 -22.96 -11.58 -3.98
N LEU A 96 -22.86 -11.10 -5.22
CA LEU A 96 -24.00 -10.99 -6.13
C LEU A 96 -24.25 -12.32 -6.85
N THR A 97 -25.50 -12.81 -6.78
CA THR A 97 -25.85 -14.14 -7.29
C THR A 97 -26.11 -14.19 -8.79
N ASP A 98 -26.68 -13.11 -9.35
CA ASP A 98 -27.02 -13.00 -10.77
C ASP A 98 -26.69 -11.58 -11.24
N LEU A 99 -25.74 -11.51 -12.16
CA LEU A 99 -25.30 -10.30 -12.82
C LEU A 99 -25.40 -10.50 -14.33
N ARG A 100 -26.10 -9.59 -15.02
CA ARG A 100 -26.22 -9.59 -16.49
C ARG A 100 -25.95 -8.21 -17.03
N LEU A 101 -24.85 -8.06 -17.73
CA LEU A 101 -24.52 -6.81 -18.43
C LEU A 101 -25.05 -6.88 -19.87
N PHE A 102 -25.92 -5.94 -20.19
CA PHE A 102 -26.49 -5.74 -21.54
C PHE A 102 -25.67 -4.66 -22.24
N TYR A 103 -25.10 -5.01 -23.36
CA TYR A 103 -24.30 -4.15 -24.20
C TYR A 103 -25.16 -3.37 -25.21
N PRO A 104 -24.64 -2.25 -25.76
CA PRO A 104 -25.35 -1.48 -26.77
C PRO A 104 -25.65 -2.25 -28.05
N ASP A 105 -24.83 -3.22 -28.40
CA ASP A 105 -25.00 -4.10 -29.58
C ASP A 105 -26.06 -5.20 -29.38
N GLY A 106 -26.67 -5.27 -28.20
CA GLY A 106 -27.65 -6.28 -27.83
C GLY A 106 -27.05 -7.56 -27.24
N SER A 107 -25.73 -7.70 -27.19
CA SER A 107 -25.10 -8.83 -26.52
C SER A 107 -25.28 -8.77 -25.01
N VAL A 108 -25.25 -9.93 -24.36
CA VAL A 108 -25.42 -10.07 -22.91
C VAL A 108 -24.31 -10.94 -22.35
N ILE A 109 -23.68 -10.46 -21.30
CA ILE A 109 -22.75 -11.27 -20.53
C ILE A 109 -23.34 -11.53 -19.15
N GLU A 110 -23.45 -12.80 -18.80
CA GLU A 110 -23.95 -13.27 -17.51
C GLU A 110 -22.81 -13.74 -16.63
N THR A 111 -22.85 -13.38 -15.36
CA THR A 111 -21.91 -13.85 -14.33
C THR A 111 -22.56 -13.83 -12.96
N GLY A 112 -21.87 -14.34 -11.94
CA GLY A 112 -22.37 -14.31 -10.57
C GLY A 112 -21.46 -15.04 -9.60
N GLN A 113 -21.83 -14.97 -8.33
CA GLN A 113 -21.09 -15.56 -7.22
C GLN A 113 -20.78 -17.07 -7.40
N TYR A 114 -21.73 -17.81 -7.98
CA TYR A 114 -21.62 -19.25 -8.13
C TYR A 114 -20.99 -19.70 -9.46
N GLN A 115 -20.55 -18.77 -10.27
CA GLN A 115 -19.88 -19.11 -11.52
C GLN A 115 -18.37 -19.29 -11.27
N PRO A 116 -17.78 -20.44 -11.67
CA PRO A 116 -16.35 -20.67 -11.57
C PRO A 116 -15.55 -19.53 -12.25
N ALA A 117 -14.42 -19.17 -11.68
CA ALA A 117 -13.59 -18.06 -12.19
C ALA A 117 -13.14 -18.31 -13.65
N ALA A 118 -12.90 -19.56 -14.04
CA ALA A 118 -12.53 -19.93 -15.40
C ALA A 118 -13.61 -19.64 -16.45
N ASN A 119 -14.89 -19.60 -16.04
CA ASN A 119 -16.03 -19.36 -16.93
C ASN A 119 -16.48 -17.89 -16.92
N ARG A 120 -15.81 -17.02 -16.15
CA ARG A 120 -16.12 -15.60 -16.10
C ARG A 120 -15.56 -14.87 -17.31
N PRO A 121 -16.21 -13.79 -17.74
CA PRO A 121 -15.72 -12.95 -18.87
C PRO A 121 -14.29 -12.47 -18.68
N TRP A 122 -13.92 -12.23 -17.42
CA TRP A 122 -12.57 -11.90 -16.98
C TRP A 122 -12.24 -12.69 -15.71
N PRO A 123 -11.13 -13.45 -15.67
CA PRO A 123 -10.76 -14.26 -14.52
C PRO A 123 -10.33 -13.39 -13.34
N HIS A 124 -11.27 -13.04 -12.49
CA HIS A 124 -11.02 -12.22 -11.30
C HIS A 124 -11.93 -12.64 -10.14
N ARG A 125 -11.54 -12.34 -8.89
CA ARG A 125 -12.34 -12.62 -7.69
C ARG A 125 -13.67 -11.86 -7.68
N HIS A 126 -13.69 -10.63 -8.20
CA HIS A 126 -14.90 -9.87 -8.45
C HIS A 126 -15.40 -10.11 -9.88
N PRO A 127 -16.69 -9.91 -10.15
CA PRO A 127 -17.21 -9.85 -11.51
C PRO A 127 -16.59 -8.68 -12.27
N VAL A 128 -16.04 -8.95 -13.46
CA VAL A 128 -15.43 -7.94 -14.33
C VAL A 128 -15.94 -8.16 -15.75
N PHE A 129 -16.36 -7.08 -16.39
CA PHE A 129 -16.91 -7.07 -17.74
C PHE A 129 -16.01 -6.26 -18.66
N PRO A 130 -15.46 -6.85 -19.75
CA PRO A 130 -14.70 -6.11 -20.74
C PRO A 130 -15.61 -5.26 -21.60
N VAL A 131 -15.24 -4.01 -21.87
CA VAL A 131 -15.96 -3.08 -22.74
C VAL A 131 -14.98 -2.37 -23.66
N GLN A 132 -15.48 -1.92 -24.82
CA GLN A 132 -14.70 -1.15 -25.80
C GLN A 132 -15.32 0.25 -25.88
N LEU A 133 -14.55 1.29 -25.67
CA LEU A 133 -15.03 2.67 -25.63
C LEU A 133 -14.23 3.55 -26.58
N ALA A 134 -14.92 4.47 -27.24
CA ALA A 134 -14.34 5.56 -28.05
C ALA A 134 -14.84 6.91 -27.55
N SER A 135 -14.13 8.01 -27.85
CA SER A 135 -14.44 9.33 -27.31
C SER A 135 -15.64 10.03 -27.97
N ASP A 136 -16.03 9.60 -29.17
CA ASP A 136 -17.05 10.22 -30.00
C ASP A 136 -18.42 9.51 -29.96
N THR A 137 -18.48 8.34 -29.32
CA THR A 137 -19.68 7.49 -29.27
C THR A 137 -20.09 7.14 -27.85
N PRO A 138 -21.03 7.89 -27.24
CA PRO A 138 -21.60 7.52 -25.95
C PRO A 138 -22.29 6.16 -26.02
N GLN A 139 -21.92 5.25 -25.11
CA GLN A 139 -22.47 3.90 -25.05
C GLN A 139 -23.20 3.69 -23.73
N THR A 140 -24.48 3.33 -23.82
CA THR A 140 -25.32 3.06 -22.65
C THR A 140 -25.39 1.57 -22.34
N TYR A 141 -25.07 1.23 -21.10
CA TYR A 141 -25.09 -0.12 -20.57
C TYR A 141 -26.20 -0.26 -19.53
N TYR A 142 -26.79 -1.45 -19.48
CA TYR A 142 -27.74 -1.82 -18.43
C TYR A 142 -27.20 -3.05 -17.69
N LEU A 143 -27.05 -2.94 -16.39
CA LEU A 143 -26.61 -4.03 -15.54
C LEU A 143 -27.78 -4.48 -14.65
N ARG A 144 -28.25 -5.71 -14.86
CA ARG A 144 -29.21 -6.36 -13.98
C ARG A 144 -28.46 -6.97 -12.80
N VAL A 145 -28.89 -6.67 -11.59
CA VAL A 145 -28.24 -7.11 -10.36
C VAL A 145 -29.28 -7.77 -9.44
N ALA A 146 -29.01 -9.01 -9.03
CA ALA A 146 -29.79 -9.69 -8.03
C ALA A 146 -28.90 -10.40 -7.02
N SER A 147 -29.36 -10.48 -5.76
CA SER A 147 -28.62 -11.15 -4.71
C SER A 147 -29.57 -11.80 -3.71
N VAL A 148 -29.19 -12.97 -3.21
CA VAL A 148 -29.85 -13.61 -2.04
C VAL A 148 -29.35 -13.05 -0.71
N GLY A 149 -28.27 -12.27 -0.73
CA GLY A 149 -27.67 -11.59 0.41
C GLY A 149 -27.81 -10.06 0.31
N SER A 150 -26.87 -9.32 0.84
CA SER A 150 -26.80 -7.88 0.67
C SER A 150 -26.56 -7.53 -0.80
N LEU A 151 -27.36 -6.62 -1.33
CA LEU A 151 -27.28 -6.14 -2.70
C LEU A 151 -26.42 -4.86 -2.73
N THR A 152 -25.12 -5.06 -2.86
CA THR A 152 -24.11 -4.00 -2.91
C THR A 152 -23.34 -4.14 -4.22
N ALA A 153 -23.35 -3.11 -5.07
CA ALA A 153 -22.76 -3.19 -6.40
C ALA A 153 -21.89 -1.96 -6.73
N PRO A 154 -20.79 -1.72 -6.00
CA PRO A 154 -19.89 -0.62 -6.34
C PRO A 154 -19.27 -0.85 -7.71
N LEU A 155 -19.43 0.12 -8.61
CA LEU A 155 -18.96 0.03 -10.00
C LEU A 155 -17.72 0.90 -10.20
N THR A 156 -16.72 0.32 -10.84
CA THR A 156 -15.49 1.03 -11.20
C THR A 156 -15.13 0.71 -12.65
N LEU A 157 -14.86 1.74 -13.42
CA LEU A 157 -14.29 1.64 -14.76
C LEU A 157 -12.78 1.74 -14.66
N TRP A 158 -12.08 0.82 -15.33
CA TRP A 158 -10.65 0.69 -15.28
C TRP A 158 -10.03 0.66 -16.67
N GLU A 159 -8.86 1.25 -16.78
CA GLU A 159 -7.94 0.90 -17.87
C GLU A 159 -7.26 -0.45 -17.55
N PRO A 160 -7.07 -1.35 -18.53
CA PRO A 160 -6.55 -2.69 -18.28
C PRO A 160 -5.19 -2.71 -17.57
N ALA A 161 -4.30 -1.77 -17.89
CA ALA A 161 -2.99 -1.68 -17.26
C ALA A 161 -3.10 -1.29 -15.78
N THR A 162 -3.90 -0.29 -15.46
CA THR A 162 -4.14 0.19 -14.09
C THR A 162 -4.87 -0.87 -13.28
N PHE A 163 -5.85 -1.54 -13.87
CA PHE A 163 -6.56 -2.66 -13.25
C PHE A 163 -5.62 -3.81 -12.88
N SER A 164 -4.71 -4.17 -13.80
CA SER A 164 -3.72 -5.23 -13.54
C SER A 164 -2.82 -4.88 -12.35
N TYR A 165 -2.35 -3.64 -12.27
CA TYR A 165 -1.54 -3.17 -11.14
C TYR A 165 -2.33 -3.16 -9.82
N ALA A 166 -3.54 -2.63 -9.84
CA ALA A 166 -4.44 -2.60 -8.67
C ALA A 166 -4.76 -4.02 -8.18
N THR A 167 -5.03 -4.94 -9.11
CA THR A 167 -5.30 -6.36 -8.81
C THR A 167 -4.09 -7.04 -8.16
N GLN A 168 -2.88 -6.79 -8.64
CA GLN A 168 -1.67 -7.33 -8.03
C GLN A 168 -1.50 -6.85 -6.59
N THR A 169 -1.72 -5.56 -6.35
CA THR A 169 -1.66 -4.96 -5.01
C THR A 169 -2.73 -5.55 -4.09
N ASP A 170 -3.95 -5.71 -4.59
CA ASP A 170 -5.06 -6.30 -3.85
C ASP A 170 -4.79 -7.78 -3.49
N TYR A 171 -4.29 -8.56 -4.45
CA TYR A 171 -3.93 -9.96 -4.20
C TYR A 171 -2.73 -10.10 -3.26
N LEU A 172 -1.79 -9.17 -3.27
CA LEU A 172 -0.70 -9.13 -2.30
C LEU A 172 -1.22 -8.92 -0.88
N TRP A 173 -2.18 -8.02 -0.69
CA TRP A 173 -2.86 -7.81 0.59
C TRP A 173 -3.60 -9.06 1.06
N MET A 174 -4.34 -9.70 0.15
CA MET A 174 -5.04 -10.94 0.46
C MET A 174 -4.07 -12.07 0.79
N ALA A 175 -2.99 -12.21 0.01
CA ALA A 175 -1.95 -13.19 0.28
C ALA A 175 -1.28 -12.95 1.65
N ALA A 176 -1.02 -11.70 2.02
CA ALA A 176 -0.50 -11.36 3.34
C ALA A 176 -1.49 -11.73 4.46
N TYR A 177 -2.79 -11.41 4.30
CA TYR A 177 -3.83 -11.77 5.24
C TYR A 177 -3.91 -13.29 5.46
N TYR A 178 -4.03 -14.07 4.38
CA TYR A 178 -4.12 -15.53 4.49
C TYR A 178 -2.79 -16.16 4.89
N GLY A 179 -1.67 -15.55 4.52
CA GLY A 179 -0.34 -15.96 4.97
C GLY A 179 -0.20 -15.84 6.49
N VAL A 180 -0.63 -14.72 7.06
CA VAL A 180 -0.64 -14.54 8.53
C VAL A 180 -1.62 -15.49 9.19
N ALA A 181 -2.85 -15.62 8.67
CA ALA A 181 -3.83 -16.56 9.19
C ALA A 181 -3.33 -18.01 9.16
N GLY A 182 -2.73 -18.44 8.04
CA GLY A 182 -2.12 -19.75 7.89
C GLY A 182 -0.91 -19.96 8.82
N ALA A 183 -0.06 -18.95 8.96
CA ALA A 183 1.07 -18.99 9.90
C ALA A 183 0.57 -19.13 11.35
N LEU A 184 -0.45 -18.36 11.74
CA LEU A 184 -1.06 -18.46 13.07
C LEU A 184 -1.73 -19.82 13.29
N LEU A 185 -2.42 -20.34 12.29
CA LEU A 185 -3.04 -21.66 12.34
C LEU A 185 -1.99 -22.76 12.58
N LEU A 186 -0.94 -22.77 11.76
CA LEU A 186 0.16 -23.73 11.90
C LEU A 186 0.88 -23.58 13.23
N PHE A 187 1.17 -22.35 13.64
CA PHE A 187 1.82 -22.06 14.92
C PHE A 187 0.99 -22.59 16.09
N ASN A 188 -0.31 -22.27 16.15
CA ASN A 188 -1.17 -22.74 17.23
C ASN A 188 -1.44 -24.24 17.17
N PHE A 189 -1.48 -24.83 15.97
CA PHE A 189 -1.55 -26.27 15.81
C PHE A 189 -0.32 -26.98 16.34
N PHE A 190 0.89 -26.45 16.08
CA PHE A 190 2.11 -26.98 16.67
C PHE A 190 2.16 -26.79 18.20
N LEU A 191 1.62 -25.68 18.71
CA LEU A 191 1.45 -25.50 20.16
C LEU A 191 0.49 -26.52 20.74
N PHE A 192 -0.62 -26.83 20.05
CA PHE A 192 -1.52 -27.92 20.46
C PHE A 192 -0.79 -29.27 20.51
N LEU A 193 -0.04 -29.61 19.48
CA LEU A 193 0.73 -30.88 19.47
C LEU A 193 1.74 -30.97 20.62
N SER A 194 2.39 -29.83 20.93
CA SER A 194 3.38 -29.74 22.00
C SER A 194 2.76 -29.74 23.40
N LEU A 195 1.72 -28.94 23.63
CA LEU A 195 1.13 -28.68 24.94
C LEU A 195 -0.08 -29.57 25.22
N ARG A 196 -0.69 -30.15 24.18
CA ARG A 196 -1.93 -30.94 24.24
C ARG A 196 -3.09 -30.21 24.95
N ASP A 197 -3.08 -28.87 24.99
CA ASP A 197 -4.17 -28.07 25.54
C ASP A 197 -5.26 -27.88 24.47
N ARG A 198 -6.46 -28.32 24.80
CA ARG A 198 -7.64 -28.25 23.92
C ARG A 198 -8.00 -26.85 23.47
N ASN A 199 -7.61 -25.81 24.20
CA ASN A 199 -7.88 -24.43 23.81
C ASN A 199 -7.21 -24.09 22.48
N TYR A 200 -5.99 -24.56 22.22
CA TYR A 200 -5.33 -24.36 20.95
C TYR A 200 -6.03 -25.04 19.79
N LEU A 201 -6.52 -26.27 20.00
CA LEU A 201 -7.28 -27.00 18.97
C LEU A 201 -8.59 -26.28 18.64
N LEU A 202 -9.30 -25.78 19.67
CA LEU A 202 -10.52 -25.00 19.49
C LEU A 202 -10.26 -23.69 18.76
N TYR A 203 -9.16 -23.02 19.12
CA TYR A 203 -8.74 -21.82 18.42
C TYR A 203 -8.34 -22.10 16.95
N CYS A 204 -7.63 -23.19 16.69
CA CYS A 204 -7.31 -23.62 15.32
C CYS A 204 -8.60 -23.92 14.51
N GLY A 205 -9.58 -24.58 15.14
CA GLY A 205 -10.89 -24.80 14.53
C GLY A 205 -11.59 -23.49 14.19
N PHE A 206 -11.66 -22.55 15.13
CA PHE A 206 -12.19 -21.21 14.89
C PHE A 206 -11.48 -20.52 13.72
N LEU A 207 -10.15 -20.47 13.76
CA LEU A 207 -9.33 -19.80 12.74
C LEU A 207 -9.53 -20.42 11.36
N LEU A 208 -9.50 -21.76 11.28
CA LEU A 208 -9.67 -22.48 10.02
C LEU A 208 -11.03 -22.18 9.37
N PHE A 209 -12.11 -22.30 10.13
CA PHE A 209 -13.46 -22.11 9.59
C PHE A 209 -13.77 -20.63 9.33
N ALA A 210 -13.28 -19.72 10.19
CA ALA A 210 -13.40 -18.28 9.97
C ALA A 210 -12.63 -17.83 8.72
N ALA A 211 -11.36 -18.24 8.57
CA ALA A 211 -10.54 -17.93 7.41
C ALA A 211 -11.12 -18.55 6.12
N SER A 212 -11.66 -19.76 6.18
CA SER A 212 -12.33 -20.39 5.04
C SER A 212 -13.62 -19.66 4.65
N GLY A 213 -14.40 -19.21 5.63
CA GLY A 213 -15.56 -18.34 5.39
C GLY A 213 -15.17 -17.02 4.74
N MET A 214 -14.10 -16.40 5.24
CA MET A 214 -13.52 -15.18 4.64
C MET A 214 -12.99 -15.42 3.22
N TRP A 215 -12.40 -16.59 2.94
CA TRP A 215 -11.95 -16.98 1.61
C TRP A 215 -13.08 -16.92 0.59
N ILE A 216 -14.22 -17.53 0.91
CA ILE A 216 -15.41 -17.48 0.06
C ILE A 216 -15.95 -16.04 0.01
N MET A 217 -16.03 -15.37 1.15
CA MET A 217 -16.54 -14.01 1.27
C MET A 217 -15.69 -12.99 0.48
N ASN A 218 -14.42 -13.23 0.26
CA ASN A 218 -13.53 -12.40 -0.56
C ASN A 218 -13.57 -12.76 -2.06
N GLY A 219 -14.46 -13.67 -2.48
CA GLY A 219 -14.63 -14.05 -3.88
C GLY A 219 -13.71 -15.16 -4.38
N PHE A 220 -12.80 -15.66 -3.53
CA PHE A 220 -11.91 -16.77 -3.89
C PHE A 220 -12.63 -18.11 -3.94
N GLY A 221 -13.86 -18.21 -3.42
CA GLY A 221 -14.72 -19.38 -3.59
C GLY A 221 -14.92 -19.78 -5.06
N ALA A 222 -14.94 -18.81 -5.97
CA ALA A 222 -15.04 -19.06 -7.41
C ALA A 222 -13.88 -19.88 -7.99
N TYR A 223 -12.70 -19.84 -7.36
CA TYR A 223 -11.52 -20.64 -7.75
C TYR A 223 -11.50 -22.03 -7.13
N SER A 224 -12.15 -22.20 -5.97
CA SER A 224 -12.19 -23.48 -5.24
C SER A 224 -13.39 -24.34 -5.61
N LEU A 225 -14.52 -23.76 -6.01
CA LEU A 225 -15.72 -24.49 -6.42
C LEU A 225 -15.52 -25.37 -7.67
N ALA A 226 -14.54 -25.05 -8.51
CA ALA A 226 -14.17 -25.88 -9.65
C ALA A 226 -13.46 -27.19 -9.25
N LEU A 227 -12.90 -27.25 -8.03
CA LEU A 227 -12.18 -28.42 -7.52
C LEU A 227 -13.07 -29.32 -6.65
N ILE A 228 -14.17 -28.79 -6.15
CA ILE A 228 -15.09 -29.53 -5.26
C ILE A 228 -16.50 -29.24 -5.77
N ASP A 229 -17.15 -30.28 -6.29
CA ASP A 229 -18.54 -30.25 -6.76
C ASP A 229 -19.51 -30.14 -5.56
N TRP A 230 -19.29 -29.15 -4.73
CA TRP A 230 -20.03 -28.92 -3.51
C TRP A 230 -21.33 -28.15 -3.76
N PRO A 231 -22.41 -28.51 -3.04
CA PRO A 231 -23.69 -27.79 -3.18
C PRO A 231 -23.48 -26.28 -2.93
N ARG A 232 -23.86 -25.48 -3.87
CA ARG A 232 -23.75 -24.00 -3.89
C ARG A 232 -24.30 -23.31 -2.63
N SER A 233 -25.02 -24.07 -1.78
CA SER A 233 -25.68 -23.60 -0.55
C SER A 233 -24.84 -23.72 0.73
N ILE A 234 -23.77 -24.53 0.75
CA ILE A 234 -22.98 -24.81 1.98
C ILE A 234 -21.93 -23.76 2.32
N GLY A 235 -21.80 -22.69 1.53
CA GLY A 235 -20.68 -21.78 1.58
C GLY A 235 -20.46 -21.03 2.91
N THR A 236 -20.48 -19.71 2.83
CA THR A 236 -20.06 -18.77 3.87
C THR A 236 -20.81 -18.95 5.21
N ASN A 237 -22.15 -19.15 5.16
CA ASN A 237 -22.98 -19.22 6.37
C ASN A 237 -22.65 -20.43 7.23
N THR A 238 -22.43 -21.59 6.62
CA THR A 238 -22.07 -22.82 7.33
C THR A 238 -20.70 -22.69 7.98
N LEU A 239 -19.72 -22.17 7.24
CA LEU A 239 -18.36 -22.02 7.75
C LEU A 239 -18.30 -21.04 8.94
N PHE A 240 -18.97 -19.89 8.85
CA PHE A 240 -19.04 -18.96 9.98
C PHE A 240 -19.87 -19.50 11.15
N SER A 241 -20.90 -20.30 10.89
CA SER A 241 -21.65 -20.94 11.97
C SER A 241 -20.80 -21.98 12.70
N ILE A 242 -20.03 -22.80 11.98
CA ILE A 242 -19.07 -23.72 12.59
C ILE A 242 -17.98 -22.96 13.34
N ALA A 243 -17.45 -21.88 12.77
CA ALA A 243 -16.52 -20.99 13.47
C ALA A 243 -17.13 -20.47 14.78
N GLY A 244 -18.41 -20.09 14.77
CA GLY A 244 -19.16 -19.67 15.97
C GLY A 244 -19.22 -20.75 17.06
N VAL A 245 -19.45 -22.03 16.68
CA VAL A 245 -19.39 -23.16 17.62
C VAL A 245 -18.00 -23.22 18.28
N PHE A 246 -16.93 -23.18 17.48
CA PHE A 246 -15.58 -23.22 18.01
C PHE A 246 -15.25 -22.00 18.88
N ALA A 247 -15.70 -20.80 18.47
CA ALA A 247 -15.49 -19.56 19.21
C ALA A 247 -16.14 -19.61 20.59
N VAL A 248 -17.41 -20.04 20.66
CA VAL A 248 -18.15 -20.15 21.93
C VAL A 248 -17.52 -21.22 22.82
N GLU A 249 -17.19 -22.40 22.30
CA GLU A 249 -16.55 -23.45 23.08
C GLU A 249 -15.15 -23.05 23.55
N PHE A 250 -14.38 -22.37 22.70
CA PHE A 250 -13.11 -21.77 23.09
C PHE A 250 -13.27 -20.80 24.28
N LEU A 251 -14.23 -19.86 24.18
CA LEU A 251 -14.53 -18.92 25.26
C LEU A 251 -14.84 -19.66 26.57
N ARG A 252 -15.72 -20.67 26.50
CA ARG A 252 -16.16 -21.47 27.66
C ARG A 252 -14.99 -22.16 28.34
N GLN A 253 -14.13 -22.79 27.57
CA GLN A 253 -12.96 -23.50 28.10
C GLN A 253 -11.87 -22.53 28.57
N PHE A 254 -11.63 -21.45 27.82
CA PHE A 254 -10.62 -20.45 28.15
C PHE A 254 -10.91 -19.76 29.49
N LEU A 255 -12.17 -19.35 29.73
CA LEU A 255 -12.58 -18.67 30.96
C LEU A 255 -13.00 -19.63 32.07
N GLY A 256 -13.09 -20.94 31.82
CA GLY A 256 -13.57 -21.91 32.79
C GLY A 256 -14.99 -21.62 33.29
N THR A 257 -15.88 -21.16 32.38
CA THR A 257 -17.21 -20.61 32.73
C THR A 257 -18.07 -21.59 33.49
N ARG A 258 -17.89 -22.92 33.27
CA ARG A 258 -18.58 -23.96 34.00
C ARG A 258 -18.40 -23.90 35.52
N GLN A 259 -17.21 -23.46 35.97
CA GLN A 259 -16.88 -23.35 37.39
C GLN A 259 -17.07 -21.90 37.90
N SER A 260 -16.70 -20.91 37.08
CA SER A 260 -16.70 -19.49 37.48
C SER A 260 -18.09 -18.86 37.46
N VAL A 261 -18.89 -19.15 36.39
CA VAL A 261 -20.20 -18.49 36.14
C VAL A 261 -21.20 -19.48 35.51
N PRO A 262 -21.68 -20.50 36.23
CA PRO A 262 -22.48 -21.60 35.70
C PRO A 262 -23.77 -21.16 35.00
N ARG A 263 -24.40 -20.05 35.45
CA ARG A 263 -25.60 -19.51 34.78
C ARG A 263 -25.29 -18.94 33.39
N ALA A 264 -24.16 -18.27 33.21
CA ALA A 264 -23.72 -17.76 31.93
C ALA A 264 -23.25 -18.91 31.02
N ASP A 265 -22.71 -20.01 31.57
CA ASP A 265 -22.32 -21.19 30.80
C ASP A 265 -23.52 -21.84 30.10
N TRP A 266 -24.71 -21.84 30.72
CA TRP A 266 -25.93 -22.29 30.06
C TRP A 266 -26.33 -21.46 28.85
N LEU A 267 -26.22 -20.14 28.94
CA LEU A 267 -26.45 -19.24 27.81
C LEU A 267 -25.49 -19.54 26.65
N LEU A 268 -24.19 -19.69 26.95
CA LEU A 268 -23.19 -20.03 25.95
C LEU A 268 -23.43 -21.38 25.28
N ARG A 269 -23.89 -22.40 26.04
CA ARG A 269 -24.30 -23.68 25.46
C ARG A 269 -25.49 -23.53 24.51
N GLY A 270 -26.48 -22.73 24.89
CA GLY A 270 -27.61 -22.41 24.02
C GLY A 270 -27.18 -21.77 22.71
N LEU A 271 -26.25 -20.78 22.78
CA LEU A 271 -25.67 -20.13 21.60
C LEU A 271 -24.89 -21.14 20.73
N MET A 272 -24.08 -21.98 21.33
CA MET A 272 -23.33 -23.03 20.62
C MET A 272 -24.27 -23.99 19.85
N VAL A 273 -25.35 -24.46 20.50
CA VAL A 273 -26.37 -25.29 19.84
C VAL A 273 -27.04 -24.50 18.72
N ALA A 274 -27.38 -23.23 18.92
CA ALA A 274 -27.99 -22.40 17.89
C ALA A 274 -27.09 -22.28 16.66
N PHE A 275 -25.80 -22.02 16.87
CA PHE A 275 -24.81 -22.00 15.76
C PHE A 275 -24.73 -23.36 15.04
N ALA A 276 -24.71 -24.47 15.78
CA ALA A 276 -24.70 -25.80 15.20
C ALA A 276 -25.95 -26.10 14.37
N VAL A 277 -27.12 -25.66 14.83
CA VAL A 277 -28.39 -25.78 14.09
C VAL A 277 -28.34 -24.95 12.80
N VAL A 278 -27.89 -23.71 12.85
CA VAL A 278 -27.76 -22.88 11.65
C VAL A 278 -26.74 -23.47 10.67
N ALA A 279 -25.65 -24.06 11.15
CA ALA A 279 -24.67 -24.74 10.31
C ALA A 279 -25.30 -25.94 9.56
N ALA A 280 -26.31 -26.58 10.12
CA ALA A 280 -27.00 -27.71 9.52
C ALA A 280 -28.10 -27.32 8.51
N PHE A 281 -28.50 -26.05 8.39
CA PHE A 281 -29.57 -25.60 7.49
C PHE A 281 -29.42 -26.08 6.04
N PRO A 282 -28.24 -26.04 5.40
CA PRO A 282 -28.08 -26.55 4.05
C PRO A 282 -28.35 -28.05 3.92
N LEU A 283 -28.04 -28.85 4.97
CA LEU A 283 -28.33 -30.28 4.99
C LEU A 283 -29.84 -30.56 5.06
N LEU A 284 -30.60 -29.61 5.60
CA LEU A 284 -32.06 -29.66 5.69
C LEU A 284 -32.75 -29.08 4.45
N GLY A 285 -31.97 -28.64 3.43
CA GLY A 285 -32.51 -28.05 2.20
C GLY A 285 -33.18 -26.68 2.40
N LEU A 286 -32.87 -25.97 3.50
CA LEU A 286 -33.45 -24.66 3.78
C LEU A 286 -32.87 -23.60 2.84
N PRO A 287 -33.68 -22.58 2.43
CA PRO A 287 -33.22 -21.50 1.61
C PRO A 287 -32.02 -20.74 2.21
N VAL A 288 -31.01 -20.39 1.39
CA VAL A 288 -29.79 -19.70 1.81
C VAL A 288 -30.09 -18.43 2.60
N ARG A 289 -31.15 -17.71 2.20
CA ARG A 289 -31.60 -16.47 2.86
C ARG A 289 -31.94 -16.69 4.34
N ILE A 290 -32.61 -17.78 4.69
CA ILE A 290 -32.94 -18.11 6.08
C ILE A 290 -31.63 -18.30 6.87
N GLY A 291 -30.63 -18.92 6.27
CA GLY A 291 -29.29 -19.05 6.85
C GLY A 291 -28.61 -17.71 7.10
N VAL A 292 -28.65 -16.80 6.12
CA VAL A 292 -28.08 -15.43 6.24
C VAL A 292 -28.74 -14.64 7.38
N ILE A 293 -30.08 -14.63 7.41
CA ILE A 293 -30.84 -13.90 8.43
C ILE A 293 -30.58 -14.50 9.82
N SER A 294 -30.64 -15.83 9.94
CA SER A 294 -30.44 -16.54 11.21
C SER A 294 -29.03 -16.35 11.75
N LEU A 295 -28.01 -16.44 10.88
CA LEU A 295 -26.62 -16.19 11.28
C LEU A 295 -26.40 -14.74 11.71
N SER A 296 -26.97 -13.78 10.99
CA SER A 296 -26.87 -12.35 11.32
C SER A 296 -27.53 -12.05 12.67
N ALA A 297 -28.73 -12.55 12.89
CA ALA A 297 -29.45 -12.42 14.17
C ALA A 297 -28.65 -13.07 15.30
N LEU A 298 -28.12 -14.28 15.07
CA LEU A 298 -27.33 -15.01 16.06
C LEU A 298 -26.04 -14.27 16.39
N ALA A 299 -25.36 -13.68 15.38
CA ALA A 299 -24.15 -12.86 15.60
C ALA A 299 -24.42 -11.63 16.45
N VAL A 300 -25.54 -10.93 16.19
CA VAL A 300 -25.99 -9.77 16.99
C VAL A 300 -26.29 -10.16 18.46
N LEU A 301 -26.77 -11.36 18.71
CA LEU A 301 -27.04 -11.83 20.09
C LEU A 301 -25.78 -12.40 20.76
N ALA A 302 -25.01 -13.20 20.02
CA ALA A 302 -23.84 -13.91 20.53
C ALA A 302 -22.71 -12.93 20.93
N GLY A 303 -22.42 -11.95 20.10
CA GLY A 303 -21.34 -11.00 20.34
C GLY A 303 -21.44 -10.29 21.68
N PRO A 304 -22.52 -9.54 21.96
CA PRO A 304 -22.70 -8.89 23.26
C PRO A 304 -22.78 -9.88 24.43
N SER A 305 -23.36 -11.08 24.22
CA SER A 305 -23.42 -12.12 25.26
C SER A 305 -22.04 -12.64 25.64
N MET A 306 -21.19 -12.93 24.64
CA MET A 306 -19.82 -13.37 24.85
C MET A 306 -18.98 -12.27 25.51
N LEU A 307 -19.17 -11.01 25.09
CA LEU A 307 -18.52 -9.86 25.70
C LEU A 307 -18.93 -9.68 27.15
N ALA A 308 -20.24 -9.74 27.45
CA ALA A 308 -20.77 -9.63 28.81
C ALA A 308 -20.21 -10.71 29.74
N VAL A 309 -20.19 -11.96 29.28
CA VAL A 309 -19.61 -13.09 30.04
C VAL A 309 -18.11 -12.85 30.29
N THR A 310 -17.39 -12.34 29.29
CA THR A 310 -15.96 -12.04 29.42
C THR A 310 -15.73 -10.92 30.45
N VAL A 311 -16.57 -9.86 30.45
CA VAL A 311 -16.54 -8.79 31.45
C VAL A 311 -16.82 -9.32 32.85
N ILE A 312 -17.86 -10.15 33.02
CA ILE A 312 -18.19 -10.76 34.31
C ILE A 312 -17.00 -11.59 34.84
N CYS A 313 -16.38 -12.40 34.01
CA CYS A 313 -15.20 -13.16 34.38
C CYS A 313 -14.00 -12.24 34.72
N TRP A 314 -13.82 -11.13 34.00
CA TRP A 314 -12.78 -10.15 34.28
C TRP A 314 -13.01 -9.46 35.64
N LEU A 315 -14.23 -9.03 35.92
CA LEU A 315 -14.60 -8.44 37.21
C LEU A 315 -14.50 -9.46 38.39
N ALA A 316 -14.68 -10.74 38.10
CA ALA A 316 -14.47 -11.83 39.06
C ALA A 316 -12.96 -12.16 39.29
N GLY A 317 -12.05 -11.39 38.71
CA GLY A 317 -10.61 -11.50 38.98
C GLY A 317 -9.81 -12.28 37.92
N TYR A 318 -10.41 -12.73 36.85
CA TYR A 318 -9.71 -13.41 35.74
C TYR A 318 -8.97 -12.38 34.87
N ARG A 319 -7.71 -12.09 35.21
CA ARG A 319 -6.89 -11.07 34.52
C ARG A 319 -6.69 -11.35 33.03
N SER A 320 -6.59 -12.62 32.62
CA SER A 320 -6.43 -13.03 31.22
C SER A 320 -7.66 -12.71 30.35
N ALA A 321 -8.82 -12.41 30.96
CA ALA A 321 -10.02 -12.00 30.22
C ALA A 321 -9.87 -10.66 29.50
N ARG A 322 -8.94 -9.78 29.90
CA ARG A 322 -8.72 -8.43 29.29
C ARG A 322 -8.35 -8.49 27.80
N PHE A 323 -7.48 -9.41 27.40
CA PHE A 323 -7.09 -9.56 25.99
C PHE A 323 -8.21 -10.15 25.17
N LEU A 324 -8.90 -11.14 25.73
CA LEU A 324 -10.09 -11.71 25.14
C LEU A 324 -11.20 -10.66 24.98
N LEU A 325 -11.36 -9.78 25.95
CA LEU A 325 -12.29 -8.65 25.88
C LEU A 325 -11.93 -7.70 24.73
N ALA A 326 -10.65 -7.35 24.59
CA ALA A 326 -10.18 -6.49 23.50
C ALA A 326 -10.38 -7.15 22.12
N ALA A 327 -10.03 -8.44 21.99
CA ALA A 327 -10.22 -9.22 20.77
C ALA A 327 -11.68 -9.24 20.35
N TRP A 328 -12.55 -9.67 21.24
CA TRP A 328 -14.00 -9.71 20.98
C TRP A 328 -14.60 -8.33 20.73
N ALA A 329 -14.11 -7.27 21.40
CA ALA A 329 -14.59 -5.91 21.16
C ALA A 329 -14.27 -5.45 19.74
N VAL A 330 -13.04 -5.71 19.25
CA VAL A 330 -12.62 -5.36 17.88
C VAL A 330 -13.41 -6.15 16.86
N LEU A 331 -13.53 -7.46 17.05
CA LEU A 331 -14.29 -8.33 16.13
C LEU A 331 -15.77 -7.94 16.12
N LEU A 332 -16.38 -7.72 17.29
CA LEU A 332 -17.76 -7.30 17.41
C LEU A 332 -18.02 -5.96 16.72
N LEU A 333 -17.11 -4.99 16.86
CA LEU A 333 -17.19 -3.72 16.14
C LEU A 333 -17.17 -3.94 14.61
N ALA A 334 -16.23 -4.76 14.13
CA ALA A 334 -16.14 -5.09 12.70
C ALA A 334 -17.40 -5.78 12.18
N VAL A 335 -17.90 -6.78 12.92
CA VAL A 335 -19.15 -7.50 12.60
C VAL A 335 -20.36 -6.58 12.64
N SER A 336 -20.44 -5.67 13.62
CA SER A 336 -21.56 -4.73 13.75
C SER A 336 -21.58 -3.74 12.58
N ILE A 337 -20.44 -3.19 12.18
CA ILE A 337 -20.33 -2.29 11.02
C ILE A 337 -20.64 -3.06 9.73
N GLN A 338 -20.18 -4.30 9.61
CA GLN A 338 -20.53 -5.18 8.48
C GLN A 338 -22.04 -5.42 8.41
N ALA A 339 -22.69 -5.73 9.53
CA ALA A 339 -24.13 -5.90 9.60
C ALA A 339 -24.87 -4.60 9.25
N ALA A 340 -24.46 -3.49 9.80
CA ALA A 340 -25.04 -2.17 9.48
C ALA A 340 -24.91 -1.85 7.96
N ARG A 341 -23.79 -2.20 7.33
CA ARG A 341 -23.60 -2.08 5.89
C ARG A 341 -24.56 -2.99 5.10
N ASN A 342 -24.77 -4.22 5.56
CA ASN A 342 -25.70 -5.16 4.91
C ASN A 342 -27.15 -4.65 4.93
N PHE A 343 -27.49 -3.78 5.89
CA PHE A 343 -28.78 -3.08 5.97
C PHE A 343 -28.74 -1.66 5.35
N ALA A 344 -27.68 -1.32 4.62
CA ALA A 344 -27.47 0.00 4.00
C ALA A 344 -27.49 1.19 5.00
N LEU A 345 -27.22 0.94 6.29
CA LEU A 345 -27.16 1.96 7.34
C LEU A 345 -25.81 2.71 7.35
N VAL A 346 -24.78 2.13 6.76
CA VAL A 346 -23.43 2.69 6.69
C VAL A 346 -22.96 2.68 5.23
N PRO A 347 -22.30 3.77 4.76
CA PRO A 347 -21.86 3.87 3.37
C PRO A 347 -20.82 2.80 3.04
N THR A 348 -20.89 2.31 1.79
CA THR A 348 -19.92 1.35 1.24
C THR A 348 -18.71 2.09 0.72
N ASN A 349 -17.57 1.92 1.37
CA ASN A 349 -16.27 2.46 0.98
C ASN A 349 -15.15 1.43 1.19
N ALA A 350 -13.92 1.75 0.79
CA ALA A 350 -12.78 0.84 0.91
C ALA A 350 -12.54 0.38 2.35
N LEU A 351 -12.75 1.24 3.35
CA LEU A 351 -12.59 0.89 4.75
C LEU A 351 -13.67 -0.11 5.20
N THR A 352 -14.97 0.19 4.93
CA THR A 352 -16.08 -0.66 5.38
C THR A 352 -16.13 -2.00 4.63
N LEU A 353 -15.58 -2.08 3.42
CA LEU A 353 -15.42 -3.34 2.68
C LEU A 353 -14.35 -4.25 3.30
N ASN A 354 -13.24 -3.66 3.75
CA ASN A 354 -12.11 -4.42 4.28
C ASN A 354 -12.09 -4.50 5.82
N LEU A 355 -13.07 -3.89 6.51
CA LEU A 355 -13.07 -3.80 7.96
C LEU A 355 -13.14 -5.18 8.64
N MET A 356 -13.85 -6.12 8.01
CA MET A 356 -13.97 -7.50 8.52
C MET A 356 -12.61 -8.22 8.47
N GLN A 357 -11.82 -8.02 7.41
CA GLN A 357 -10.46 -8.58 7.31
C GLN A 357 -9.54 -7.97 8.37
N ILE A 358 -9.57 -6.64 8.50
CA ILE A 358 -8.76 -5.92 9.51
C ILE A 358 -9.16 -6.36 10.92
N GLY A 359 -10.46 -6.39 11.21
CA GLY A 359 -10.98 -6.79 12.50
C GLY A 359 -10.65 -8.24 12.85
N SER A 360 -10.82 -9.16 11.91
CA SER A 360 -10.48 -10.58 12.12
C SER A 360 -8.97 -10.81 12.27
N LEU A 361 -8.14 -10.07 11.54
CA LEU A 361 -6.68 -10.15 11.69
C LEU A 361 -6.23 -9.69 13.08
N LEU A 362 -6.77 -8.55 13.54
CA LEU A 362 -6.50 -8.03 14.89
C LEU A 362 -7.00 -8.98 15.97
N ASP A 363 -8.21 -9.54 15.80
CA ASP A 363 -8.76 -10.56 16.69
C ASP A 363 -7.84 -11.78 16.76
N MET A 364 -7.44 -12.32 15.61
CA MET A 364 -6.52 -13.46 15.53
C MET A 364 -5.20 -13.19 16.26
N LEU A 365 -4.64 -11.99 16.07
CA LEU A 365 -3.41 -11.56 16.75
C LEU A 365 -3.65 -11.41 18.27
N LEU A 366 -4.72 -10.74 18.67
CA LEU A 366 -5.05 -10.52 20.09
C LEU A 366 -5.36 -11.83 20.83
N LEU A 367 -6.07 -12.76 20.17
CA LEU A 367 -6.33 -14.09 20.75
C LEU A 367 -5.03 -14.90 20.88
N SER A 368 -4.12 -14.82 19.91
CA SER A 368 -2.81 -15.44 20.01
C SER A 368 -2.00 -14.87 21.19
N PHE A 369 -2.07 -13.54 21.41
CA PHE A 369 -1.47 -12.91 22.60
C PHE A 369 -2.19 -13.31 23.89
N ALA A 370 -3.52 -13.45 23.90
CA ALA A 370 -4.28 -13.92 25.06
C ALA A 370 -3.87 -15.33 25.48
N LEU A 371 -3.70 -16.23 24.52
CA LEU A 371 -3.22 -17.58 24.77
C LEU A 371 -1.78 -17.57 25.30
N ALA A 372 -0.91 -16.73 24.75
CA ALA A 372 0.47 -16.56 25.24
C ALA A 372 0.53 -15.98 26.68
N ASP A 373 -0.30 -14.96 26.99
CA ASP A 373 -0.41 -14.40 28.33
C ASP A 373 -0.95 -15.43 29.35
N ARG A 374 -1.89 -16.27 28.94
CA ARG A 374 -2.42 -17.37 29.78
C ARG A 374 -1.33 -18.39 30.12
N ILE A 375 -0.50 -18.80 29.15
CA ILE A 375 0.62 -19.71 29.43
C ILE A 375 1.60 -19.05 30.42
N GLN A 376 1.89 -17.76 30.22
CA GLN A 376 2.74 -17.03 31.16
C GLN A 376 2.10 -16.95 32.55
N ALA A 377 0.77 -16.73 32.61
CA ALA A 377 0.04 -16.71 33.87
C ALA A 377 0.00 -18.07 34.56
N GLU A 378 -0.25 -19.15 33.81
CA GLU A 378 -0.22 -20.52 34.34
C GLU A 378 1.20 -20.95 34.74
N ARG A 379 2.21 -20.55 33.96
CA ARG A 379 3.63 -20.75 34.33
C ARG A 379 3.99 -19.98 35.61
N ARG A 380 3.58 -18.70 35.69
CA ARG A 380 3.80 -17.90 36.91
C ARG A 380 3.09 -18.48 38.12
N ALA A 381 1.83 -18.98 37.94
CA ALA A 381 1.10 -19.65 39.02
C ALA A 381 1.77 -20.95 39.48
N ARG A 382 2.30 -21.76 38.55
CA ARG A 382 3.07 -22.95 38.88
C ARG A 382 4.42 -22.61 39.49
N GLU A 383 5.09 -21.59 38.99
CA GLU A 383 6.35 -21.10 39.57
C GLU A 383 6.13 -20.51 40.96
N GLN A 384 5.04 -19.76 41.16
CA GLN A 384 4.63 -19.30 42.50
C GLN A 384 4.24 -20.45 43.43
N ALA A 385 3.49 -21.45 42.92
CA ALA A 385 3.16 -22.65 43.69
C ALA A 385 4.40 -23.52 44.03
N GLN A 386 5.36 -23.59 43.07
CA GLN A 386 6.66 -24.22 43.34
C GLN A 386 7.56 -23.37 44.26
N ASN A 387 7.50 -22.04 44.15
CA ASN A 387 8.26 -21.13 45.01
C ASN A 387 7.68 -21.03 46.43
N THR A 388 6.34 -21.15 46.62
CA THR A 388 5.76 -21.33 47.96
C THR A 388 6.12 -22.64 48.60
N ALA A 389 6.35 -23.71 47.78
CA ALA A 389 6.92 -24.94 48.26
C ALA A 389 8.46 -24.86 48.54
N LEU A 390 9.09 -23.81 47.99
CA LEU A 390 10.52 -23.53 48.15
C LEU A 390 10.78 -22.31 49.02
N GLU A 391 9.81 -21.80 49.75
CA GLU A 391 9.98 -20.64 50.69
C GLU A 391 11.05 -20.81 51.77
N ALA A 392 11.57 -22.03 51.93
CA ALA A 392 12.81 -22.27 52.70
C ALA A 392 14.08 -21.72 51.99
N LYS A 393 13.94 -21.12 50.76
CA LYS A 393 15.05 -20.49 50.02
C LYS A 393 14.76 -19.01 49.71
N ALA A 394 14.37 -18.22 50.71
CA ALA A 394 14.01 -16.78 50.56
C ALA A 394 15.11 -15.92 49.87
N GLU A 395 16.37 -16.33 49.93
CA GLU A 395 17.48 -15.61 49.30
C GLU A 395 17.48 -15.67 47.78
N LEU A 396 16.88 -16.75 47.20
CA LEU A 396 16.82 -16.88 45.73
C LEU A 396 15.75 -15.98 45.12
N VAL A 397 14.68 -15.67 45.88
CA VAL A 397 13.54 -14.86 45.39
C VAL A 397 13.95 -13.39 45.15
N ASN A 398 14.83 -12.85 45.96
CA ASN A 398 15.30 -11.46 45.75
C ASN A 398 16.22 -11.35 44.53
N GLY A 399 17.08 -12.34 44.30
CA GLY A 399 17.89 -12.36 43.08
C GLY A 399 17.10 -12.54 41.77
N LEU A 400 15.95 -13.27 41.87
CA LEU A 400 15.05 -13.43 40.69
C LEU A 400 14.29 -12.15 40.38
N ARG A 401 13.84 -11.40 41.40
CA ARG A 401 13.17 -10.12 41.20
C ARG A 401 14.08 -9.06 40.57
N ASP A 402 15.34 -9.05 40.94
CA ASP A 402 16.28 -8.10 40.33
C ASP A 402 16.64 -8.48 38.88
N SER A 403 16.66 -9.80 38.58
CA SER A 403 16.85 -10.28 37.22
C SER A 403 15.62 -9.97 36.30
N GLU A 404 14.42 -10.04 36.86
CA GLU A 404 13.16 -9.73 36.14
C GLU A 404 13.09 -8.25 35.74
N ARG A 405 13.44 -7.34 36.67
CA ARG A 405 13.52 -5.91 36.36
C ARG A 405 14.57 -5.56 35.31
N GLN A 406 15.74 -6.23 35.37
CA GLN A 406 16.77 -6.05 34.37
C GLN A 406 16.35 -6.59 32.99
N LEU A 407 15.55 -7.65 32.96
CA LEU A 407 15.02 -8.22 31.72
C LEU A 407 13.95 -7.35 31.10
N GLU A 408 13.04 -6.78 31.93
CA GLU A 408 12.02 -5.84 31.48
C GLU A 408 12.65 -4.58 30.89
N HIS A 409 13.69 -4.03 31.52
CA HIS A 409 14.44 -2.91 30.95
C HIS A 409 15.14 -3.29 29.63
N LYS A 410 15.75 -4.47 29.56
CA LYS A 410 16.39 -4.93 28.33
C LYS A 410 15.39 -5.22 27.19
N VAL A 411 14.20 -5.71 27.53
CA VAL A 411 13.13 -5.94 26.56
C VAL A 411 12.59 -4.62 26.04
N GLN A 412 12.42 -3.64 26.92
CA GLN A 412 11.94 -2.31 26.56
C GLN A 412 12.94 -1.59 25.66
N ASP A 413 14.24 -1.60 26.01
CA ASP A 413 15.32 -1.02 25.20
C ASP A 413 15.42 -1.70 23.80
N ARG A 414 15.21 -3.01 23.74
CA ARG A 414 15.21 -3.73 22.46
C ARG A 414 13.97 -3.47 21.63
N THR A 415 12.81 -3.29 22.27
CA THR A 415 11.56 -3.00 21.56
C THR A 415 11.62 -1.60 20.93
N GLU A 416 12.12 -0.61 21.66
CA GLU A 416 12.33 0.75 21.14
C GLU A 416 13.41 0.77 20.01
N ALA A 417 14.47 -0.03 20.17
CA ALA A 417 15.47 -0.18 19.12
C ALA A 417 14.93 -0.85 17.86
N LEU A 418 14.02 -1.83 18.01
CA LEU A 418 13.41 -2.54 16.89
C LEU A 418 12.40 -1.64 16.13
N GLU A 419 11.59 -0.87 16.85
CA GLU A 419 10.65 0.08 16.24
C GLU A 419 11.39 1.18 15.45
N SER A 420 12.50 1.67 16.00
CA SER A 420 13.34 2.66 15.32
C SER A 420 14.07 2.10 14.10
N ALA A 421 14.40 0.81 14.10
CA ALA A 421 14.99 0.11 12.95
C ALA A 421 13.93 -0.10 11.84
N LEU A 422 12.73 -0.53 12.21
CA LEU A 422 11.60 -0.72 11.27
C LEU A 422 11.17 0.58 10.57
N THR A 423 11.21 1.69 11.30
CA THR A 423 10.88 3.01 10.72
C THR A 423 11.92 3.41 9.66
N ARG A 424 13.22 3.21 9.96
CA ARG A 424 14.31 3.47 9.00
C ARG A 424 14.24 2.56 7.77
N GLU A 425 13.89 1.30 7.96
CA GLU A 425 13.73 0.36 6.84
C GLU A 425 12.55 0.73 5.93
N ARG A 426 11.40 1.15 6.51
CA ARG A 426 10.26 1.65 5.76
C ARG A 426 10.57 2.91 4.94
N GLU A 427 11.29 3.85 5.51
CA GLU A 427 11.72 5.06 4.80
C GLU A 427 12.69 4.74 3.66
N THR A 428 13.56 3.75 3.87
CA THR A 428 14.49 3.28 2.84
C THR A 428 13.74 2.57 1.71
N LEU A 429 12.79 1.70 2.06
CA LEU A 429 11.98 0.96 1.09
C LEU A 429 11.12 1.92 0.24
N ASN A 430 10.51 2.92 0.84
CA ASN A 430 9.73 3.91 0.11
C ASN A 430 10.61 4.71 -0.87
N ARG A 431 11.82 5.09 -0.47
CA ARG A 431 12.79 5.72 -1.38
C ARG A 431 13.19 4.82 -2.55
N TYR A 432 13.36 3.51 -2.30
CA TYR A 432 13.66 2.54 -3.37
C TYR A 432 12.50 2.37 -4.35
N ILE A 433 11.26 2.35 -3.85
CA ILE A 433 10.06 2.21 -4.69
C ILE A 433 9.88 3.43 -5.60
N GLU A 434 9.99 4.65 -5.07
CA GLU A 434 9.88 5.90 -5.85
C GLU A 434 10.99 5.99 -6.91
N PHE A 435 12.20 5.64 -6.51
CA PHE A 435 13.35 5.65 -7.41
C PHE A 435 13.24 4.56 -8.50
N GLY A 436 12.80 3.34 -8.15
CA GLY A 436 12.59 2.26 -9.10
C GLY A 436 11.56 2.58 -10.16
N ALA A 437 10.50 3.30 -9.80
CA ALA A 437 9.47 3.73 -10.75
C ALA A 437 10.00 4.72 -11.80
N LEU A 438 10.83 5.66 -11.39
CA LEU A 438 11.47 6.65 -12.28
C LEU A 438 12.46 5.99 -13.26
N ILE A 439 13.30 5.10 -12.75
CA ILE A 439 14.27 4.34 -13.58
C ILE A 439 13.56 3.47 -14.60
N ALA A 440 12.49 2.76 -14.18
CA ALA A 440 11.70 1.92 -15.09
C ALA A 440 11.13 2.73 -16.27
N HIS A 441 10.74 3.98 -16.03
CA HIS A 441 10.26 4.88 -17.08
C HIS A 441 11.38 5.29 -18.05
N GLU A 442 12.53 5.70 -17.53
CA GLU A 442 13.67 6.13 -18.34
C GLU A 442 14.31 4.97 -19.12
N PHE A 443 14.30 3.75 -18.59
CA PHE A 443 14.77 2.56 -19.31
C PHE A 443 13.80 2.08 -20.39
N ARG A 444 12.48 2.26 -20.18
CA ARG A 444 11.47 1.85 -21.16
C ARG A 444 11.62 2.59 -22.50
N ASN A 445 12.00 3.85 -22.47
CA ASN A 445 12.14 4.68 -23.66
C ASN A 445 13.22 4.17 -24.64
N PRO A 446 14.50 4.00 -24.24
CA PRO A 446 15.52 3.44 -25.14
C PRO A 446 15.24 1.99 -25.54
N LEU A 447 14.69 1.16 -24.64
CA LEU A 447 14.27 -0.20 -24.96
C LEU A 447 13.15 -0.24 -26.01
N ALA A 448 12.19 0.67 -25.94
CA ALA A 448 11.13 0.79 -26.94
C ALA A 448 11.70 1.18 -28.32
N ILE A 449 12.69 2.10 -28.34
CA ILE A 449 13.38 2.48 -29.58
C ILE A 449 14.12 1.27 -30.18
N ILE A 450 14.89 0.55 -29.36
CA ILE A 450 15.62 -0.66 -29.81
C ILE A 450 14.64 -1.70 -30.35
N SER A 451 13.56 -2.00 -29.60
CA SER A 451 12.54 -2.97 -30.00
C SER A 451 11.86 -2.58 -31.31
N ASN A 452 11.45 -1.32 -31.44
CA ASN A 452 10.79 -0.82 -32.66
C ASN A 452 11.73 -0.84 -33.88
N GLN A 453 12.97 -0.36 -33.72
CA GLN A 453 13.95 -0.36 -34.84
C GLN A 453 14.37 -1.77 -35.25
N THR A 454 14.53 -2.68 -34.28
CA THR A 454 14.79 -4.11 -34.57
C THR A 454 13.62 -4.78 -35.28
N GLN A 455 12.40 -4.45 -34.94
CA GLN A 455 11.21 -5.00 -35.59
C GLN A 455 11.08 -4.48 -37.04
N LEU A 456 11.36 -3.21 -37.26
CA LEU A 456 11.37 -2.59 -38.57
C LEU A 456 12.54 -3.14 -39.43
N ALA A 457 13.72 -3.33 -38.84
CA ALA A 457 14.86 -3.96 -39.54
C ALA A 457 14.55 -5.39 -39.99
N ARG A 458 13.86 -6.19 -39.15
CA ARG A 458 13.39 -7.54 -39.55
C ARG A 458 12.39 -7.51 -40.69
N LEU A 459 11.49 -6.52 -40.73
CA LEU A 459 10.52 -6.36 -41.84
C LEU A 459 11.20 -5.95 -43.13
N GLU A 460 12.24 -5.13 -43.08
CA GLU A 460 13.07 -4.78 -44.24
C GLU A 460 13.82 -5.99 -44.75
N GLN A 461 14.43 -6.78 -43.86
CA GLN A 461 15.14 -8.01 -44.20
C GLN A 461 14.21 -9.08 -44.83
N GLN A 462 12.97 -9.22 -44.38
CA GLN A 462 11.96 -10.11 -44.97
C GLN A 462 11.49 -9.68 -46.37
N ARG A 463 11.73 -8.42 -46.74
CA ARG A 463 11.37 -7.85 -48.06
C ARG A 463 12.55 -7.73 -49.02
N ASP A 464 13.67 -8.42 -48.73
CA ASP A 464 14.93 -8.36 -49.50
C ASP A 464 15.52 -6.92 -49.62
N HIS A 465 15.19 -6.04 -48.67
CA HIS A 465 15.77 -4.71 -48.60
C HIS A 465 16.96 -4.69 -47.63
N VAL A 466 18.00 -3.96 -48.00
CA VAL A 466 19.17 -3.74 -47.12
C VAL A 466 18.71 -2.91 -45.91
N VAL A 467 18.97 -3.41 -44.70
CA VAL A 467 18.68 -2.67 -43.47
C VAL A 467 19.41 -1.33 -43.49
N SER A 468 18.70 -0.23 -43.32
CA SER A 468 19.30 1.11 -43.42
C SER A 468 20.28 1.36 -42.27
N ASP A 469 21.45 1.95 -42.61
CA ASP A 469 22.46 2.34 -41.60
C ASP A 469 21.90 3.26 -40.51
N GLU A 470 20.91 4.09 -40.84
CA GLU A 470 20.23 4.95 -39.88
C GLU A 470 19.55 4.17 -38.76
N ARG A 471 18.99 2.96 -39.05
CA ARG A 471 18.36 2.11 -38.06
C ARG A 471 19.36 1.47 -37.11
N LEU A 472 20.47 0.96 -37.68
CA LEU A 472 21.56 0.40 -36.87
C LEU A 472 22.16 1.46 -35.97
N GLN A 473 22.38 2.66 -36.47
CA GLN A 473 22.82 3.81 -35.67
C GLN A 473 21.80 4.25 -34.61
N ALA A 474 20.48 4.10 -34.87
CA ALA A 474 19.45 4.40 -33.90
C ALA A 474 19.44 3.36 -32.76
N ILE A 475 19.66 2.09 -33.07
CA ILE A 475 19.80 1.01 -32.08
C ILE A 475 21.04 1.23 -31.23
N ASP A 476 22.20 1.49 -31.87
CA ASP A 476 23.47 1.75 -31.17
C ASP A 476 23.35 2.95 -30.23
N ARG A 477 22.82 4.08 -30.71
CA ARG A 477 22.58 5.26 -29.86
C ARG A 477 21.65 4.98 -28.69
N ALA A 478 20.61 4.17 -28.90
CA ALA A 478 19.68 3.81 -27.83
C ALA A 478 20.33 2.84 -26.82
N ALA A 479 21.17 1.92 -27.29
CA ALA A 479 21.95 1.00 -26.45
C ALA A 479 23.01 1.74 -25.64
N GLU A 480 23.76 2.66 -26.26
CA GLU A 480 24.72 3.52 -25.57
C GLU A 480 24.03 4.42 -24.51
N ARG A 481 22.86 4.94 -24.85
CA ARG A 481 22.06 5.71 -23.91
C ARG A 481 21.61 4.86 -22.70
N LEU A 482 21.16 3.63 -22.93
CA LEU A 482 20.78 2.71 -21.88
C LEU A 482 21.98 2.39 -20.98
N ARG A 483 23.15 2.17 -21.54
CA ARG A 483 24.41 1.94 -20.81
C ARG A 483 24.79 3.15 -19.96
N ALA A 484 24.74 4.36 -20.52
CA ALA A 484 25.03 5.59 -19.79
C ALA A 484 24.08 5.81 -18.62
N LEU A 485 22.78 5.55 -18.80
CA LEU A 485 21.77 5.62 -17.73
C LEU A 485 22.05 4.60 -16.62
N PHE A 486 22.49 3.38 -16.98
CA PHE A 486 22.83 2.35 -16.01
C PHE A 486 24.09 2.70 -15.19
N ASP A 487 25.11 3.23 -15.86
CA ASP A 487 26.35 3.70 -15.20
C ASP A 487 26.08 4.90 -14.26
N GLU A 488 25.24 5.83 -14.67
CA GLU A 488 24.80 6.97 -13.84
C GLU A 488 23.97 6.51 -12.62
N TRP A 489 23.12 5.50 -12.81
CA TRP A 489 22.37 4.88 -11.73
C TRP A 489 23.27 4.21 -10.69
N LEU A 490 24.23 3.40 -11.12
CA LEU A 490 25.18 2.73 -10.22
C LEU A 490 26.03 3.74 -9.40
N LYS A 491 26.37 4.87 -10.01
CA LYS A 491 27.08 5.95 -9.32
C LYS A 491 26.22 6.61 -8.23
N SER A 492 24.92 6.78 -8.49
CA SER A 492 23.98 7.39 -7.54
C SER A 492 23.63 6.48 -6.38
N ASP A 493 23.49 5.18 -6.61
CA ASP A 493 23.14 4.18 -5.59
C ASP A 493 24.22 4.08 -4.50
N ARG A 494 25.48 4.23 -4.92
CA ARG A 494 26.63 4.19 -4.01
C ARG A 494 26.99 5.53 -3.37
N LEU A 495 26.28 6.60 -3.69
CA LEU A 495 26.64 7.94 -3.19
C LEU A 495 26.49 8.04 -1.68
N HIS A 496 25.37 7.57 -1.11
CA HIS A 496 25.11 7.63 0.34
C HIS A 496 26.17 6.86 1.12
N ASP A 497 26.47 5.63 0.68
CA ASP A 497 27.50 4.79 1.33
C ASP A 497 28.89 5.47 1.29
N ARG A 498 29.19 6.16 0.19
CA ARG A 498 30.46 6.89 0.05
C ARG A 498 30.50 8.19 0.86
N LEU A 499 29.38 8.88 1.02
CA LEU A 499 29.31 10.08 1.86
C LEU A 499 29.43 9.74 3.35
N ASP A 500 28.86 8.61 3.76
CA ASP A 500 28.98 8.10 5.14
C ASP A 500 30.40 7.60 5.47
N ALA A 501 31.12 7.09 4.45
CA ALA A 501 32.50 6.62 4.54
C ALA A 501 33.56 7.67 4.12
N MET A 502 33.21 8.98 4.11
CA MET A 502 34.05 10.05 3.62
C MET A 502 35.35 10.18 4.44
N GLU A 503 36.50 10.07 3.75
CA GLU A 503 37.84 10.21 4.33
C GLU A 503 38.43 11.58 3.95
N ARG A 504 38.38 12.53 4.88
CA ARG A 504 38.94 13.89 4.65
C ARG A 504 40.43 13.88 4.87
N GLN A 505 41.18 14.43 3.92
CA GLN A 505 42.61 14.64 3.99
C GLN A 505 42.98 16.08 3.58
N THR A 506 44.12 16.55 4.05
CA THR A 506 44.62 17.85 3.64
C THR A 506 45.37 17.71 2.32
N ILE A 507 44.88 18.41 1.28
CA ILE A 507 45.52 18.43 -0.05
C ILE A 507 45.95 19.83 -0.42
N ALA A 508 47.04 19.96 -1.19
CA ALA A 508 47.42 21.19 -1.84
C ALA A 508 46.56 21.39 -3.10
N LEU A 509 45.70 22.41 -3.11
CA LEU A 509 44.68 22.61 -4.12
C LEU A 509 45.25 22.76 -5.53
N ASP A 510 46.36 23.50 -5.67
CA ASP A 510 47.07 23.72 -6.92
C ASP A 510 47.62 22.41 -7.51
N ALA A 511 48.33 21.63 -6.69
CA ALA A 511 48.90 20.34 -7.11
C ALA A 511 47.81 19.32 -7.45
N TRP A 512 46.71 19.31 -6.68
CA TRP A 512 45.58 18.44 -6.95
C TRP A 512 44.87 18.85 -8.25
N LEU A 513 44.55 20.15 -8.45
CA LEU A 513 43.93 20.63 -9.65
C LEU A 513 44.78 20.30 -10.89
N ALA A 514 46.09 20.53 -10.81
CA ALA A 514 46.99 20.17 -11.89
C ALA A 514 46.94 18.70 -12.25
N ARG A 515 46.93 17.79 -11.28
CA ARG A 515 46.78 16.35 -11.51
C ARG A 515 45.45 15.98 -12.18
N VAL A 516 44.36 16.50 -11.65
CA VAL A 516 43.00 16.18 -12.14
C VAL A 516 42.79 16.70 -13.56
N LEU A 517 43.21 17.93 -13.85
CA LEU A 517 43.05 18.54 -15.17
C LEU A 517 44.01 17.97 -16.24
N HIS A 518 45.13 17.36 -15.84
CA HIS A 518 46.07 16.68 -16.74
C HIS A 518 45.71 15.17 -16.96
N SER A 519 44.75 14.63 -16.28
CA SER A 519 44.31 13.24 -16.50
C SER A 519 43.78 13.07 -17.93
N SER A 520 44.15 11.99 -18.60
CA SER A 520 43.90 11.72 -20.03
C SER A 520 42.43 11.64 -20.42
N ASP A 521 41.54 11.38 -19.45
CA ASP A 521 40.10 11.16 -19.70
C ASP A 521 39.31 12.43 -20.02
N LEU A 522 39.82 13.62 -19.69
CA LEU A 522 39.12 14.91 -19.83
C LEU A 522 39.41 15.67 -21.15
N ARG A 523 40.32 15.18 -21.99
CA ARG A 523 40.85 15.97 -23.16
C ARG A 523 40.18 15.71 -24.51
N VAL A 524 39.12 14.90 -24.58
CA VAL A 524 38.67 14.37 -25.88
C VAL A 524 37.87 15.39 -26.73
N SER A 525 37.25 16.44 -26.18
CA SER A 525 36.38 17.31 -26.97
C SER A 525 36.62 18.83 -26.84
N HIS A 526 37.21 19.32 -25.74
CA HIS A 526 37.35 20.77 -25.48
C HIS A 526 38.72 21.06 -24.85
N PRO A 527 39.42 22.16 -25.24
CA PRO A 527 40.65 22.54 -24.57
C PRO A 527 40.34 23.07 -23.17
N ILE A 528 41.01 22.53 -22.16
CA ILE A 528 40.91 23.03 -20.78
C ILE A 528 42.02 24.05 -20.58
N VAL A 529 41.62 25.27 -20.21
CA VAL A 529 42.52 26.37 -19.96
C VAL A 529 42.50 26.70 -18.45
N THR A 530 43.67 26.60 -17.82
CA THR A 530 43.82 26.98 -16.42
C THR A 530 44.21 28.45 -16.33
N GLU A 531 43.43 29.22 -15.59
CA GLU A 531 43.75 30.62 -15.24
C GLU A 531 44.33 30.63 -13.80
N SER A 532 44.36 31.75 -13.11
CA SER A 532 44.91 31.90 -11.77
C SER A 532 44.54 30.77 -10.80
N ILE A 533 45.52 29.95 -10.35
CA ILE A 533 45.35 28.88 -9.34
C ILE A 533 46.10 29.28 -8.08
N ASP A 534 45.38 29.43 -6.96
CA ASP A 534 45.96 29.78 -5.67
C ASP A 534 46.46 28.51 -4.96
N PRO A 535 47.71 28.49 -4.48
CA PRO A 535 48.26 27.39 -3.70
C PRO A 535 47.72 27.44 -2.25
N VAL A 536 46.61 26.80 -2.02
CA VAL A 536 45.91 26.79 -0.71
C VAL A 536 45.68 25.35 -0.24
N PRO A 537 46.05 25.01 1.00
CA PRO A 537 45.69 23.71 1.55
C PRO A 537 44.19 23.67 1.92
N VAL A 538 43.50 22.60 1.51
CA VAL A 538 42.08 22.35 1.81
C VAL A 538 41.90 20.97 2.42
N VAL A 539 40.91 20.81 3.30
CA VAL A 539 40.57 19.52 3.96
C VAL A 539 39.35 18.92 3.30
N VAL A 540 39.57 17.92 2.45
CA VAL A 540 38.54 17.32 1.61
C VAL A 540 38.76 15.82 1.42
N ASP A 541 37.72 15.12 0.97
CA ASP A 541 37.86 13.80 0.36
C ASP A 541 38.23 14.00 -1.12
N GLU A 542 39.46 13.63 -1.47
CA GLU A 542 40.04 13.82 -2.79
C GLU A 542 39.23 13.11 -3.88
N ALA A 543 38.74 11.91 -3.62
CA ALA A 543 38.01 11.11 -4.61
C ALA A 543 36.61 11.69 -4.90
N LEU A 544 35.90 12.12 -3.85
CA LEU A 544 34.59 12.75 -3.98
C LEU A 544 34.70 14.11 -4.66
N LEU A 545 35.68 14.92 -4.28
CA LEU A 545 35.89 16.24 -4.88
C LEU A 545 36.33 16.11 -6.35
N THR A 546 37.18 15.14 -6.69
CA THR A 546 37.55 14.83 -8.07
C THR A 546 36.33 14.47 -8.91
N THR A 547 35.45 13.61 -8.38
CA THR A 547 34.21 13.25 -9.07
C THR A 547 33.27 14.43 -9.24
N ALA A 548 33.18 15.33 -8.26
CA ALA A 548 32.36 16.55 -8.37
C ALA A 548 32.91 17.51 -9.43
N LEU A 549 34.24 17.70 -9.48
CA LEU A 549 34.88 18.51 -10.50
C LEU A 549 34.69 17.93 -11.91
N HIS A 550 34.85 16.62 -12.08
CA HIS A 550 34.61 15.93 -13.35
C HIS A 550 33.16 16.14 -13.82
N ASN A 551 32.18 16.03 -12.92
CA ASN A 551 30.77 16.30 -13.28
C ASN A 551 30.54 17.72 -13.78
N LEU A 552 31.25 18.71 -13.23
CA LEU A 552 31.14 20.09 -13.72
C LEU A 552 31.83 20.27 -15.08
N ILE A 553 33.01 19.66 -15.27
CA ILE A 553 33.75 19.75 -16.54
C ILE A 553 32.98 19.00 -17.64
N ASP A 554 32.41 17.82 -17.35
CA ASP A 554 31.59 17.08 -18.28
C ASP A 554 30.34 17.88 -18.68
N ASN A 555 29.71 18.58 -17.74
CA ASN A 555 28.60 19.46 -18.03
C ASN A 555 29.05 20.64 -18.90
N ALA A 556 30.16 21.27 -18.58
CA ALA A 556 30.73 22.34 -19.38
C ALA A 556 31.02 21.89 -20.82
N ALA A 557 31.61 20.71 -21.00
CA ALA A 557 31.86 20.11 -22.32
C ALA A 557 30.60 19.77 -23.10
N LYS A 558 29.59 19.26 -22.38
CA LYS A 558 28.30 18.85 -22.96
C LYS A 558 27.49 20.03 -23.50
N TYR A 559 27.56 21.19 -22.82
CA TYR A 559 26.71 22.32 -23.14
C TYR A 559 27.44 23.44 -23.90
N SER A 560 28.76 23.38 -24.02
CA SER A 560 29.56 24.32 -24.84
C SER A 560 29.53 23.95 -26.33
N PRO A 561 29.74 24.95 -27.22
CA PRO A 561 30.00 24.70 -28.64
C PRO A 561 31.28 23.86 -28.82
N ALA A 562 31.30 22.98 -29.83
CA ALA A 562 32.45 22.12 -30.10
C ALA A 562 33.73 22.94 -30.26
N GLY A 563 34.79 22.61 -29.51
CA GLY A 563 36.10 23.29 -29.54
C GLY A 563 36.20 24.55 -28.67
N ALA A 564 35.14 25.02 -28.03
CA ALA A 564 35.21 26.15 -27.11
C ALA A 564 36.03 25.79 -25.85
N PRO A 565 36.89 26.71 -25.32
CA PRO A 565 37.69 26.40 -24.14
C PRO A 565 36.86 26.37 -22.87
N ILE A 566 37.12 25.36 -22.03
CA ILE A 566 36.63 25.33 -20.65
C ILE A 566 37.70 25.93 -19.75
N ARG A 567 37.35 27.03 -19.03
CA ARG A 567 38.31 27.70 -18.18
C ARG A 567 38.10 27.28 -16.73
N VAL A 568 39.18 26.89 -16.06
CA VAL A 568 39.17 26.52 -14.64
C VAL A 568 40.09 27.53 -13.89
N ARG A 569 39.54 28.17 -12.86
CA ARG A 569 40.27 29.10 -12.02
C ARG A 569 39.89 28.96 -10.55
N THR A 570 40.74 29.41 -9.66
CA THR A 570 40.39 29.52 -8.25
C THR A 570 39.95 30.95 -7.90
N LEU A 571 39.04 31.04 -6.96
CA LEU A 571 38.52 32.26 -6.38
C LEU A 571 38.74 32.18 -4.87
N ARG A 572 39.23 33.25 -4.26
CA ARG A 572 39.50 33.25 -2.82
C ARG A 572 38.66 34.31 -2.11
N THR A 573 38.02 33.88 -1.03
CA THR A 573 37.36 34.74 -0.04
C THR A 573 38.06 34.59 1.31
N VAL A 574 37.63 35.34 2.32
CA VAL A 574 38.20 35.26 3.67
C VAL A 574 38.07 33.86 4.29
N ASP A 575 36.93 33.22 4.06
CA ASP A 575 36.57 31.95 4.74
C ASP A 575 36.54 30.72 3.81
N CYS A 576 36.56 30.94 2.48
CA CYS A 576 36.42 29.84 1.51
C CYS A 576 37.36 30.01 0.32
N VAL A 577 37.70 28.92 -0.33
CA VAL A 577 38.28 28.90 -1.67
C VAL A 577 37.25 28.27 -2.63
N GLY A 578 37.07 28.93 -3.78
CA GLY A 578 36.18 28.47 -4.83
C GLY A 578 36.96 27.87 -6.01
N ILE A 579 36.53 26.78 -6.56
CA ILE A 579 36.97 26.24 -7.85
C ILE A 579 35.90 26.58 -8.88
N ALA A 580 36.15 27.50 -9.75
CA ALA A 580 35.24 27.96 -10.79
C ALA A 580 35.51 27.25 -12.12
N VAL A 581 34.52 26.62 -12.66
CA VAL A 581 34.48 26.00 -14.01
C VAL A 581 33.61 26.90 -14.88
N CYS A 582 34.22 27.54 -15.89
CA CYS A 582 33.56 28.47 -16.80
C CYS A 582 33.37 27.82 -18.16
N ASP A 583 32.15 27.82 -18.67
CA ASP A 583 31.79 27.35 -20.00
C ASP A 583 31.24 28.47 -20.89
N GLU A 584 31.30 28.27 -22.20
CA GLU A 584 30.74 29.16 -23.22
C GLU A 584 29.44 28.61 -23.82
N GLY A 585 28.66 27.91 -23.02
CA GLY A 585 27.42 27.22 -23.41
C GLY A 585 26.22 28.17 -23.58
N GLU A 586 25.04 27.54 -23.73
CA GLU A 586 23.76 28.24 -23.93
C GLU A 586 23.34 29.08 -22.71
N GLY A 587 23.98 28.90 -21.57
CA GLY A 587 23.62 29.54 -20.30
C GLY A 587 22.29 29.00 -19.71
N ILE A 588 22.00 29.45 -18.49
CA ILE A 588 20.89 28.98 -17.67
C ILE A 588 19.99 30.15 -17.28
N ASP A 589 18.69 30.00 -17.46
CA ASP A 589 17.69 30.99 -17.05
C ASP A 589 17.63 31.15 -15.52
N GLU A 590 17.31 32.35 -15.03
CA GLU A 590 17.27 32.69 -13.61
C GLU A 590 16.31 31.78 -12.83
N THR A 591 15.17 31.43 -13.44
CA THR A 591 14.17 30.54 -12.81
C THR A 591 14.64 29.08 -12.63
N GLN A 592 15.66 28.72 -13.41
CA GLN A 592 16.20 27.34 -13.36
C GLN A 592 17.39 27.22 -12.42
N LYS A 593 18.10 28.29 -12.10
CA LYS A 593 19.30 28.27 -11.22
C LYS A 593 19.02 27.68 -9.84
N ALA A 594 17.83 27.93 -9.28
CA ALA A 594 17.44 27.41 -7.96
C ALA A 594 17.19 25.89 -7.95
N VAL A 595 16.74 25.31 -9.07
CA VAL A 595 16.26 23.93 -9.15
C VAL A 595 17.22 22.96 -9.83
N ILE A 596 18.27 23.42 -10.52
CA ILE A 596 19.22 22.55 -11.22
C ILE A 596 20.03 21.63 -10.29
N PHE A 597 20.11 21.93 -9.02
CA PHE A 597 20.77 21.14 -7.99
C PHE A 597 19.83 20.15 -7.29
N GLU A 598 18.51 20.19 -7.59
CA GLU A 598 17.56 19.23 -7.07
C GLU A 598 17.70 17.88 -7.78
N LYS A 599 17.37 16.82 -7.05
CA LYS A 599 17.44 15.45 -7.57
C LYS A 599 16.49 15.29 -8.77
N HIS A 600 16.99 14.76 -9.89
CA HIS A 600 16.21 14.50 -11.13
C HIS A 600 15.71 15.76 -11.87
N ARG A 601 16.31 16.91 -11.66
CA ARG A 601 15.99 18.11 -12.44
C ARG A 601 16.93 18.29 -13.62
N GLN A 602 16.37 18.67 -14.75
CA GLN A 602 17.08 19.07 -15.96
C GLN A 602 16.64 20.47 -16.36
N ALA A 603 17.56 21.30 -16.81
CA ALA A 603 17.22 22.58 -17.40
C ALA A 603 16.41 22.36 -18.69
N VAL A 604 15.29 23.05 -18.84
CA VAL A 604 14.44 22.98 -20.03
C VAL A 604 15.10 23.84 -21.13
N GLY A 605 15.88 23.23 -22.02
CA GLY A 605 16.56 23.88 -23.14
C GLY A 605 16.24 23.20 -24.48
N ARG A 606 16.57 23.87 -25.60
CA ARG A 606 16.30 23.43 -26.98
C ARG A 606 17.05 22.14 -27.39
N SER A 607 18.04 21.70 -26.65
CA SER A 607 18.81 20.49 -26.89
C SER A 607 18.41 19.42 -25.87
N ARG A 608 17.62 18.43 -26.29
CA ARG A 608 17.34 17.18 -25.53
C ARG A 608 18.63 16.33 -25.45
N ARG A 609 19.65 16.79 -24.71
CA ARG A 609 20.83 15.98 -24.42
C ARG A 609 20.59 15.18 -23.13
N SER A 610 20.81 13.86 -23.25
CA SER A 610 20.51 12.80 -22.30
C SER A 610 21.21 12.93 -20.94
N GLY A 611 20.50 12.62 -19.84
CA GLY A 611 21.04 12.41 -18.47
C GLY A 611 19.92 12.25 -17.46
N LEU A 612 20.17 11.59 -16.33
CA LEU A 612 19.16 11.40 -15.25
C LEU A 612 18.98 12.65 -14.38
N GLY A 613 19.71 13.74 -14.64
CA GLY A 613 19.67 14.94 -13.78
C GLY A 613 20.27 14.71 -12.39
N LEU A 614 21.21 13.79 -12.28
CA LEU A 614 21.85 13.41 -11.02
C LEU A 614 23.22 14.07 -10.82
N GLY A 615 23.89 14.51 -11.89
CA GLY A 615 25.24 15.03 -11.82
C GLY A 615 25.38 16.27 -10.94
N LEU A 616 24.54 17.28 -11.13
CA LEU A 616 24.58 18.51 -10.32
C LEU A 616 24.05 18.27 -8.89
N TYR A 617 23.07 17.41 -8.71
CA TYR A 617 22.66 16.95 -7.38
C TYR A 617 23.80 16.27 -6.63
N PHE A 618 24.55 15.38 -7.31
CA PHE A 618 25.77 14.78 -6.76
C PHE A 618 26.78 15.84 -6.30
N VAL A 619 27.05 16.82 -7.15
CA VAL A 619 27.96 17.93 -6.82
C VAL A 619 27.48 18.67 -5.56
N ALA A 620 26.19 18.98 -5.47
CA ALA A 620 25.62 19.66 -4.31
C ALA A 620 25.74 18.83 -3.02
N GLU A 621 25.46 17.51 -3.07
CA GLU A 621 25.59 16.64 -1.91
C GLU A 621 27.04 16.48 -1.46
N VAL A 622 27.98 16.30 -2.40
CA VAL A 622 29.41 16.24 -2.10
C VAL A 622 29.88 17.55 -1.44
N MET A 623 29.51 18.70 -1.98
CA MET A 623 29.90 19.99 -1.41
C MET A 623 29.27 20.22 -0.03
N ARG A 624 28.01 19.85 0.16
CA ARG A 624 27.33 19.91 1.46
C ARG A 624 28.02 19.01 2.49
N ALA A 625 28.39 17.78 2.10
CA ALA A 625 29.12 16.86 2.96
C ALA A 625 30.51 17.42 3.36
N HIS A 626 31.15 18.22 2.51
CA HIS A 626 32.40 18.92 2.83
C HIS A 626 32.20 20.18 3.70
N GLY A 627 30.95 20.56 4.00
CA GLY A 627 30.63 21.82 4.71
C GLY A 627 30.73 23.05 3.82
N GLY A 628 30.81 22.84 2.51
CA GLY A 628 30.85 23.86 1.50
C GLY A 628 29.53 24.06 0.76
N SER A 629 29.59 24.73 -0.39
CA SER A 629 28.42 24.93 -1.26
C SER A 629 28.84 24.97 -2.74
N VAL A 630 27.87 24.81 -3.62
CA VAL A 630 28.05 25.06 -5.05
C VAL A 630 27.17 26.23 -5.47
N THR A 631 27.71 27.12 -6.30
CA THR A 631 26.97 28.25 -6.87
C THR A 631 27.07 28.25 -8.39
N VAL A 632 26.10 28.85 -9.05
CA VAL A 632 26.10 29.07 -10.49
C VAL A 632 25.86 30.55 -10.81
N ASP A 633 26.72 31.11 -11.65
CA ASP A 633 26.52 32.40 -12.29
C ASP A 633 26.38 32.14 -13.80
N SER A 634 25.23 32.49 -14.36
CA SER A 634 24.93 32.20 -15.74
C SER A 634 23.87 33.14 -16.29
N SER A 635 23.91 33.37 -17.56
CA SER A 635 22.88 34.12 -18.30
C SER A 635 22.68 33.48 -19.66
N PRO A 636 21.46 33.41 -20.18
CA PRO A 636 21.19 32.82 -21.48
C PRO A 636 22.09 33.44 -22.58
N GLY A 637 22.76 32.56 -23.34
CA GLY A 637 23.67 32.95 -24.44
C GLY A 637 25.06 33.46 -24.00
N ARG A 638 25.41 33.42 -22.72
CA ARG A 638 26.73 33.88 -22.20
C ARG A 638 27.51 32.79 -21.46
N GLY A 639 27.06 31.55 -21.52
CA GLY A 639 27.67 30.44 -20.80
C GLY A 639 27.34 30.41 -19.32
N SER A 640 28.03 29.55 -18.57
CA SER A 640 27.84 29.41 -17.14
C SER A 640 29.16 29.32 -16.40
N VAL A 641 29.15 29.77 -15.14
CA VAL A 641 30.26 29.65 -14.20
C VAL A 641 29.75 28.89 -12.98
N PHE A 642 30.15 27.65 -12.84
CA PHE A 642 29.87 26.83 -11.65
C PHE A 642 31.04 26.93 -10.69
N THR A 643 30.78 27.26 -9.43
CA THR A 643 31.83 27.41 -8.42
C THR A 643 31.60 26.48 -7.25
N LEU A 644 32.58 25.60 -6.96
CA LEU A 644 32.63 24.73 -5.78
C LEU A 644 33.31 25.54 -4.65
N TRP A 645 32.58 25.87 -3.61
CA TRP A 645 33.09 26.63 -2.47
C TRP A 645 33.48 25.67 -1.34
N ILE A 646 34.76 25.66 -0.97
CA ILE A 646 35.35 24.82 0.06
C ILE A 646 35.76 25.71 1.23
N PRO A 647 35.32 25.45 2.47
CA PRO A 647 35.72 26.23 3.63
C PRO A 647 37.21 26.01 3.97
N LEU A 648 37.90 27.13 4.26
CA LEU A 648 39.33 27.13 4.61
C LEU A 648 39.59 26.78 6.08
N ARG A 649 38.56 26.85 6.93
CA ARG A 649 38.61 26.42 8.32
C ARG A 649 37.69 25.23 8.49
N SER A 650 38.21 24.08 8.99
CA SER A 650 37.37 23.01 9.44
C SER A 650 36.61 23.50 10.69
N SER A 651 35.37 23.94 10.52
CA SER A 651 34.46 23.99 11.66
C SER A 651 34.24 22.53 12.11
N GLN A 652 34.94 22.12 13.18
CA GLN A 652 34.49 21.00 13.99
C GLN A 652 33.13 21.45 14.58
N SER A 653 32.06 21.25 13.82
CA SER A 653 30.71 21.29 14.35
C SER A 653 30.56 20.08 15.24
N GLN A 654 30.66 20.30 16.56
CA GLN A 654 30.07 19.42 17.53
C GLN A 654 28.65 19.07 17.09
N PRO A 655 28.21 17.82 17.19
CA PRO A 655 26.82 17.47 16.95
C PRO A 655 25.96 18.30 17.92
N ARG A 656 25.16 19.19 17.38
CA ARG A 656 24.08 19.83 18.13
C ARG A 656 23.10 18.73 18.53
N THR A 657 23.26 18.25 19.76
CA THR A 657 22.19 17.55 20.46
C THR A 657 21.04 18.54 20.64
N HIS A 658 20.05 18.45 19.76
CA HIS A 658 18.75 19.07 19.97
C HIS A 658 18.09 18.29 21.10
N ASN A 659 18.16 18.85 22.32
CA ASN A 659 17.33 18.41 23.43
C ASN A 659 16.03 19.23 23.37
N PRO A 660 14.88 18.65 23.01
CA PRO A 660 13.62 19.38 22.89
C PRO A 660 12.78 19.40 24.17
N PHE A 661 13.33 19.09 25.34
CA PHE A 661 12.56 19.15 26.58
C PHE A 661 13.23 20.09 27.59
N PRO A 662 12.51 21.11 28.11
CA PRO A 662 12.96 21.85 29.27
C PRO A 662 12.89 20.98 30.52
N GLU A 663 13.98 20.97 31.30
CA GLU A 663 13.99 20.34 32.62
C GLU A 663 12.87 20.89 33.51
N PRO A 664 12.11 20.02 34.19
CA PRO A 664 11.23 20.52 35.26
C PRO A 664 12.05 20.96 36.45
N SER A 665 11.84 22.20 36.85
CA SER A 665 12.36 22.81 38.07
C SER A 665 12.14 21.93 39.27
N ARG A 666 13.22 21.55 39.97
CA ARG A 666 13.21 20.97 41.30
C ARG A 666 12.65 22.00 42.29
N SER A 667 11.37 21.85 42.66
CA SER A 667 10.84 22.41 43.88
C SER A 667 10.99 21.33 44.98
N GLY A 668 11.78 21.66 46.00
CA GLY A 668 12.00 20.82 47.17
C GLY A 668 10.72 20.60 48.01
N PRO A 669 10.71 19.60 48.86
CA PRO A 669 9.55 19.25 49.65
C PRO A 669 9.39 20.21 50.82
N PRO A 670 8.15 20.62 51.20
CA PRO A 670 7.91 21.21 52.48
C PRO A 670 7.77 20.12 53.55
N ASP A 671 8.52 20.32 54.59
CA ASP A 671 8.42 19.73 55.90
C ASP A 671 6.98 19.84 56.46
N GLN A 672 6.38 18.75 56.90
CA GLN A 672 5.30 18.80 57.85
C GLN A 672 5.25 17.55 58.74
N ALA A 673 5.55 17.82 59.97
CA ALA A 673 5.19 17.02 61.11
C ALA A 673 3.66 17.13 61.38
N GLY A 674 3.05 16.06 61.90
CA GLY A 674 1.99 16.20 62.84
C GLY A 674 0.66 15.51 62.62
N ARG A 675 0.44 14.45 63.38
CA ARG A 675 -0.78 14.04 64.10
C ARG A 675 -1.93 13.31 63.38
N GLN A 676 -2.08 12.06 63.82
CA GLN A 676 -3.23 11.47 64.52
C GLN A 676 -4.59 11.49 63.78
N SER A 677 -5.06 10.39 63.35
CA SER A 677 -6.03 9.47 64.01
C SER A 677 -6.36 8.33 63.04
#